data_a5b6a65a5c62b6447ff61a437f4d056a
#
_entry.id   a5b6a65a5c62b6447ff61a437f4d056a
#
_cell.length_a   1.000
_cell.length_b   1.000
_cell.length_c   1.000
_cell.angle_alpha   90.00
_cell.angle_beta   90.00
_cell.angle_gamma   90.00
#
_symmetry.space_group_name_H-M   'P 1'
#
loop_
_entity.id
_entity.type
_entity.pdbx_description
1 polymer ?
#
loop_
_entity_poly.entity_id
_entity_poly.type
_entity_poly.pdbx_seq_one_letter_code
_entity_poly.pdbx_strand_id
1 'polypeptide(L)'
;MMPSLRPFARLAVALAALSTALTLALLASGTQTWEMNSYADFLRGHFNGTSLSRDGRLSLAPQVDTVFSSGQPVIWAAARAPDGTIYAATGHRGRVYAVDAAGKPSLLFAAEQPEVFALAVDSKGAVYAGTSPDGKVYRIVDGKAEEYFAPGTRYIWSLAAGPDGALYVGTGDQGKIFRVDAAGKGELYYDTGQQHITGLAVDSQGRLLAGSGPNGILYRITAKDQAFVLYNAPLPEIRSIVPMADGTVYAAALGGSVARRAQSAAQAAQGMPSGVLPTVTTTITVEAQVSPGGEIKPPESKPQQPAAPAQGSTQSTPVAEVPGVDKSAVYRINPDNTVETLWSSKEENAYDVLPLEKQILFSTDQNGRIYGLGPDLRVTLVTETNEGETTRLLPAEHSILAATGNTGRIFRMGEKPGSAGSYEAPVHDSGTASRWGSLSWRADVPAGCSLAFRTRSGNSARPDRTWSDWSAPLTERTSSRITSPNARYIQWNVEMAGAAAGSGSTPMLDSVTLAYLPQNSPPVVRSISVSTQAAQAGASKTSAAAPASTAAAYSVTVGDTADASATSAGTPTQTLARTAAQQIVITWQADDPDGDRLLYNVYFRADDQIQWMPLRTNLRDNSLILDADVLADGKYYFRVVASDRESNPPATAREAQLTSAPVLIDNTPPVISIGAVRYANGAAHIEWEAADDASALRRCEYSLDAGEWVPMEAADGVIDSPREKFALDLKGLAAGEHLLVIRAADSANNTGLAKIVLK
;
A
#
# COMPACT_ATOMS: atom_id res chain seq x y z
N MET A 1 -46.16 -19.55 -58.49
CA MET A 1 -46.30 -19.28 -57.05
C MET A 1 -44.91 -19.23 -56.40
N MET A 2 -44.38 -18.00 -56.18
CA MET A 2 -43.09 -17.80 -55.53
C MET A 2 -43.34 -17.60 -54.02
N PRO A 3 -42.65 -18.30 -53.13
CA PRO A 3 -42.80 -18.07 -51.69
C PRO A 3 -42.06 -16.82 -51.26
N SER A 4 -42.69 -16.02 -50.42
CA SER A 4 -42.27 -14.71 -49.91
C SER A 4 -41.03 -14.78 -49.02
N LEU A 5 -39.93 -14.22 -49.47
CA LEU A 5 -38.64 -14.02 -48.79
C LEU A 5 -38.65 -12.90 -47.68
N ARG A 6 -39.83 -12.47 -47.25
CA ARG A 6 -39.99 -11.31 -46.32
C ARG A 6 -39.66 -11.54 -44.82
N PRO A 7 -39.80 -12.76 -44.24
CA PRO A 7 -39.48 -12.92 -42.81
C PRO A 7 -37.96 -12.96 -42.50
N PHE A 8 -37.15 -13.53 -43.40
CA PHE A 8 -35.69 -13.67 -43.21
C PHE A 8 -34.94 -12.34 -43.28
N ALA A 9 -35.38 -11.44 -44.16
CA ALA A 9 -34.78 -10.08 -44.25
C ALA A 9 -35.02 -9.24 -42.97
N ARG A 10 -36.19 -9.38 -42.37
CA ARG A 10 -36.50 -8.69 -41.12
C ARG A 10 -35.73 -9.26 -39.92
N LEU A 11 -35.51 -10.55 -39.89
CA LEU A 11 -34.69 -11.22 -38.85
C LEU A 11 -33.21 -10.83 -38.99
N ALA A 12 -32.66 -10.75 -40.20
CA ALA A 12 -31.30 -10.34 -40.47
C ALA A 12 -31.05 -8.84 -40.09
N VAL A 13 -32.01 -7.96 -40.37
CA VAL A 13 -31.92 -6.54 -39.96
C VAL A 13 -32.06 -6.40 -38.45
N ALA A 14 -32.93 -7.19 -37.79
CA ALA A 14 -33.04 -7.19 -36.34
C ALA A 14 -31.79 -7.73 -35.65
N LEU A 15 -31.16 -8.79 -36.19
CA LEU A 15 -29.89 -9.32 -35.69
C LEU A 15 -28.73 -8.35 -35.92
N ALA A 16 -28.67 -7.67 -37.07
CA ALA A 16 -27.68 -6.64 -37.35
C ALA A 16 -27.86 -5.42 -36.46
N ALA A 17 -29.10 -4.99 -36.19
CA ALA A 17 -29.39 -3.90 -35.25
C ALA A 17 -29.06 -4.28 -33.80
N LEU A 18 -29.29 -5.54 -33.40
CA LEU A 18 -28.96 -6.06 -32.08
C LEU A 18 -27.44 -6.19 -31.90
N SER A 19 -26.70 -6.61 -32.95
CA SER A 19 -25.25 -6.69 -32.90
C SER A 19 -24.57 -5.30 -32.90
N THR A 20 -25.12 -4.32 -33.64
CA THR A 20 -24.63 -2.93 -33.58
C THR A 20 -24.98 -2.24 -32.25
N ALA A 21 -26.12 -2.54 -31.63
CA ALA A 21 -26.47 -2.06 -30.31
C ALA A 21 -25.58 -2.68 -29.23
N LEU A 22 -25.21 -3.95 -29.37
CA LEU A 22 -24.31 -4.63 -28.44
C LEU A 22 -22.86 -4.16 -28.57
N THR A 23 -22.39 -3.80 -29.77
CA THR A 23 -21.06 -3.24 -29.99
C THR A 23 -20.96 -1.78 -29.56
N LEU A 24 -22.04 -0.99 -29.64
CA LEU A 24 -22.09 0.37 -29.09
C LEU A 24 -22.13 0.40 -27.55
N ALA A 25 -22.66 -0.65 -26.91
CA ALA A 25 -22.63 -0.77 -25.44
C ALA A 25 -21.22 -1.10 -24.88
N LEU A 26 -20.30 -1.60 -25.72
CA LEU A 26 -18.93 -1.94 -25.35
C LEU A 26 -17.93 -0.77 -25.48
N LEU A 27 -18.38 0.39 -25.98
CA LEU A 27 -17.55 1.58 -26.18
C LEU A 27 -17.94 2.76 -25.27
N ALA A 28 -18.87 2.57 -24.33
CA ALA A 28 -19.11 3.57 -23.30
C ALA A 28 -18.04 3.42 -22.21
N SER A 29 -17.24 4.45 -21.94
CA SER A 29 -16.46 4.55 -20.70
C SER A 29 -17.42 4.22 -19.56
N GLY A 30 -17.20 3.02 -18.97
CA GLY A 30 -18.21 2.41 -18.12
C GLY A 30 -18.38 3.19 -16.83
N THR A 31 -19.62 3.57 -16.53
CA THR A 31 -19.99 3.97 -15.17
C THR A 31 -19.45 2.93 -14.20
N GLN A 32 -18.59 3.34 -13.29
CA GLN A 32 -18.06 2.50 -12.23
C GLN A 32 -18.98 2.57 -11.02
N THR A 33 -18.93 1.54 -10.19
CA THR A 33 -19.70 1.47 -8.95
C THR A 33 -18.80 1.13 -7.79
N TRP A 34 -19.00 1.82 -6.69
CA TRP A 34 -18.49 1.44 -5.38
C TRP A 34 -19.63 0.82 -4.59
N GLU A 35 -19.48 -0.46 -4.25
CA GLU A 35 -20.49 -1.22 -3.52
C GLU A 35 -19.94 -1.65 -2.17
N MET A 36 -20.77 -1.48 -1.13
CA MET A 36 -20.54 -1.98 0.22
C MET A 36 -21.72 -2.87 0.59
N ASN A 37 -21.49 -4.20 0.68
CA ASN A 37 -22.52 -5.20 0.88
C ASN A 37 -22.08 -6.38 1.77
N SER A 38 -20.91 -6.28 2.37
CA SER A 38 -20.33 -7.31 3.21
C SER A 38 -19.95 -6.81 4.59
N TYR A 39 -19.81 -7.74 5.54
CA TYR A 39 -19.28 -7.44 6.87
C TYR A 39 -17.92 -6.71 6.81
N ALA A 40 -17.01 -7.18 5.95
CA ALA A 40 -15.67 -6.60 5.82
C ALA A 40 -15.69 -5.17 5.25
N ASP A 41 -16.63 -4.86 4.34
CA ASP A 41 -16.75 -3.52 3.77
C ASP A 41 -17.19 -2.52 4.84
N PHE A 42 -18.26 -2.87 5.58
CA PHE A 42 -18.79 -1.99 6.61
C PHE A 42 -17.86 -1.88 7.83
N LEU A 43 -17.12 -2.93 8.18
CA LEU A 43 -16.23 -2.92 9.36
C LEU A 43 -15.12 -1.86 9.28
N ARG A 44 -14.80 -1.38 8.09
CA ARG A 44 -13.79 -0.32 7.83
C ARG A 44 -14.26 1.08 8.18
N GLY A 45 -15.56 1.29 8.35
CA GLY A 45 -16.13 2.60 8.67
C GLY A 45 -16.18 2.88 10.17
N HIS A 46 -16.77 4.01 10.52
CA HIS A 46 -16.98 4.45 11.90
C HIS A 46 -18.42 4.27 12.33
N PHE A 47 -18.60 3.69 13.50
CA PHE A 47 -19.89 3.38 14.09
C PHE A 47 -20.17 4.34 15.25
N ASN A 48 -21.30 4.98 15.24
CA ASN A 48 -21.75 5.81 16.32
C ASN A 48 -23.22 5.43 16.67
N GLY A 49 -23.40 4.62 17.70
CA GLY A 49 -24.71 4.09 18.06
C GLY A 49 -25.28 3.12 17.01
N THR A 50 -24.43 2.51 16.20
CA THR A 50 -24.79 1.49 15.20
C THR A 50 -24.05 0.20 15.46
N SER A 51 -24.64 -0.92 15.05
CA SER A 51 -24.19 -2.29 15.18
C SER A 51 -24.04 -2.93 13.79
N LEU A 52 -23.12 -3.88 13.63
CA LEU A 52 -22.90 -4.60 12.39
C LEU A 52 -23.01 -6.11 12.64
N SER A 53 -24.04 -6.73 12.08
CA SER A 53 -24.17 -8.19 12.10
C SER A 53 -23.19 -8.84 11.13
N ARG A 54 -22.83 -10.11 11.40
CA ARG A 54 -21.94 -10.85 10.51
C ARG A 54 -22.44 -10.98 9.06
N ASP A 55 -23.74 -10.92 8.87
CA ASP A 55 -24.34 -10.96 7.52
C ASP A 55 -24.14 -9.64 6.76
N GLY A 56 -23.38 -8.69 7.31
CA GLY A 56 -23.10 -7.40 6.70
C GLY A 56 -24.26 -6.40 6.81
N ARG A 57 -25.09 -6.51 7.85
CA ARG A 57 -26.24 -5.62 8.06
C ARG A 57 -25.94 -4.62 9.16
N LEU A 58 -26.13 -3.33 8.87
CA LEU A 58 -26.09 -2.27 9.86
C LEU A 58 -27.49 -2.10 10.49
N SER A 59 -27.49 -1.95 11.81
CA SER A 59 -28.68 -1.63 12.62
C SER A 59 -28.31 -0.67 13.73
N LEU A 60 -29.30 -0.21 14.50
CA LEU A 60 -29.00 0.56 15.71
C LEU A 60 -28.37 -0.35 16.78
N ALA A 61 -27.30 0.13 17.39
CA ALA A 61 -26.65 -0.51 18.52
C ALA A 61 -27.49 -0.41 19.80
N PRO A 62 -27.23 -1.23 20.83
CA PRO A 62 -27.72 -0.96 22.18
C PRO A 62 -27.39 0.46 22.60
N GLN A 63 -28.30 1.09 23.37
CA GLN A 63 -28.07 2.43 23.88
C GLN A 63 -26.83 2.42 24.79
N VAL A 64 -25.93 3.39 24.54
CA VAL A 64 -24.70 3.58 25.31
C VAL A 64 -24.72 4.97 25.96
N ASP A 65 -24.67 5.00 27.32
CA ASP A 65 -24.68 6.22 28.09
C ASP A 65 -23.38 6.34 28.90
N THR A 66 -22.80 7.56 28.97
CA THR A 66 -21.65 7.81 29.83
C THR A 66 -22.09 7.86 31.31
N VAL A 67 -21.56 6.97 32.11
CA VAL A 67 -21.81 6.92 33.57
C VAL A 67 -20.82 7.79 34.33
N PHE A 68 -19.53 7.75 33.90
CA PHE A 68 -18.43 8.41 34.60
C PHE A 68 -17.33 8.81 33.64
N SER A 69 -16.70 9.97 33.91
CA SER A 69 -15.47 10.41 33.27
C SER A 69 -14.44 10.77 34.32
N SER A 70 -13.30 10.06 34.29
CA SER A 70 -12.26 10.22 35.31
C SER A 70 -11.41 11.49 35.15
N GLY A 71 -11.44 12.10 33.93
CA GLY A 71 -10.49 13.13 33.52
C GLY A 71 -9.03 12.63 33.45
N GLN A 72 -8.83 11.30 33.47
CA GLN A 72 -7.53 10.65 33.28
C GLN A 72 -7.49 9.95 31.90
N PRO A 73 -6.29 9.69 31.35
CA PRO A 73 -6.19 9.07 30.02
C PRO A 73 -6.79 7.66 29.96
N VAL A 74 -6.70 6.88 31.06
CA VAL A 74 -7.10 5.47 31.02
C VAL A 74 -7.64 4.99 32.36
N ILE A 75 -8.66 4.11 32.31
CA ILE A 75 -9.07 3.25 33.40
C ILE A 75 -8.47 1.86 33.12
N TRP A 76 -7.48 1.45 33.93
CA TRP A 76 -6.80 0.17 33.76
C TRP A 76 -7.61 -0.99 34.32
N ALA A 77 -8.25 -0.77 35.44
CA ALA A 77 -9.06 -1.79 36.10
C ALA A 77 -10.37 -1.17 36.58
N ALA A 78 -11.42 -1.97 36.53
CA ALA A 78 -12.70 -1.64 37.11
C ALA A 78 -13.27 -2.89 37.81
N ALA A 79 -13.96 -2.67 38.92
CA ALA A 79 -14.62 -3.72 39.68
C ALA A 79 -15.99 -3.21 40.15
N ARG A 80 -16.95 -4.11 40.30
CA ARG A 80 -18.28 -3.80 40.83
C ARG A 80 -18.50 -4.52 42.14
N ALA A 81 -18.89 -3.78 43.18
CA ALA A 81 -19.25 -4.34 44.47
C ALA A 81 -20.68 -4.93 44.46
N PRO A 82 -21.02 -5.79 45.43
CA PRO A 82 -22.37 -6.37 45.53
C PRO A 82 -23.49 -5.33 45.73
N ASP A 83 -23.19 -4.18 46.32
CA ASP A 83 -24.12 -3.04 46.50
C ASP A 83 -24.35 -2.21 45.22
N GLY A 84 -23.68 -2.57 44.15
CA GLY A 84 -23.76 -1.88 42.85
C GLY A 84 -22.76 -0.75 42.65
N THR A 85 -21.95 -0.40 43.63
CA THR A 85 -20.87 0.60 43.53
C THR A 85 -19.82 0.14 42.52
N ILE A 86 -19.40 1.03 41.64
CA ILE A 86 -18.38 0.78 40.60
C ILE A 86 -17.09 1.45 41.05
N TYR A 87 -16.01 0.67 41.13
CA TYR A 87 -14.68 1.18 41.39
C TYR A 87 -13.88 1.23 40.12
N ALA A 88 -13.17 2.35 39.90
CA ALA A 88 -12.36 2.58 38.71
C ALA A 88 -10.95 3.03 39.10
N ALA A 89 -9.94 2.29 38.65
CA ALA A 89 -8.53 2.57 38.86
C ALA A 89 -7.90 3.13 37.62
N THR A 90 -7.15 4.22 37.75
CA THR A 90 -6.64 5.00 36.63
C THR A 90 -5.13 5.00 36.51
N GLY A 91 -4.64 5.28 35.32
CA GLY A 91 -3.25 5.60 35.08
C GLY A 91 -2.92 7.09 35.22
N HIS A 92 -1.60 7.38 35.22
CA HIS A 92 -0.93 8.68 35.22
C HIS A 92 -1.02 9.49 36.52
N ARG A 93 -1.96 9.24 37.41
CA ARG A 93 -2.06 9.91 38.70
C ARG A 93 -2.50 8.95 39.84
N GLY A 94 -2.52 7.65 39.56
CA GLY A 94 -2.77 6.62 40.59
C GLY A 94 -4.08 6.79 41.38
N ARG A 95 -5.19 7.15 40.71
CA ARG A 95 -6.46 7.43 41.37
C ARG A 95 -7.41 6.24 41.32
N VAL A 96 -8.11 6.03 42.42
CA VAL A 96 -9.24 5.12 42.49
C VAL A 96 -10.50 5.94 42.78
N TYR A 97 -11.49 5.80 41.93
CA TYR A 97 -12.79 6.44 42.05
C TYR A 97 -13.83 5.40 42.48
N ALA A 98 -14.84 5.83 43.27
CA ALA A 98 -16.06 5.11 43.46
C ALA A 98 -17.22 5.85 42.81
N VAL A 99 -18.04 5.13 42.06
CA VAL A 99 -19.29 5.64 41.45
C VAL A 99 -20.43 4.85 42.11
N ASP A 100 -21.27 5.50 42.86
CA ASP A 100 -22.39 4.85 43.57
C ASP A 100 -23.50 4.38 42.61
N ALA A 101 -24.47 3.65 43.08
CA ALA A 101 -25.57 3.12 42.30
C ALA A 101 -26.40 4.23 41.62
N ALA A 102 -26.40 5.47 42.14
CA ALA A 102 -27.03 6.62 41.57
C ALA A 102 -26.18 7.32 40.49
N GLY A 103 -24.97 6.83 40.23
CA GLY A 103 -24.03 7.39 39.24
C GLY A 103 -23.20 8.56 39.77
N LYS A 104 -23.21 8.85 41.08
CA LYS A 104 -22.42 9.95 41.64
C LYS A 104 -20.98 9.50 41.91
N PRO A 105 -20.00 10.16 41.26
CA PRO A 105 -18.59 9.82 41.45
C PRO A 105 -18.01 10.47 42.70
N SER A 106 -17.05 9.77 43.36
CA SER A 106 -16.20 10.30 44.38
C SER A 106 -14.78 9.78 44.24
N LEU A 107 -13.78 10.59 44.60
CA LEU A 107 -12.40 10.15 44.68
C LEU A 107 -12.26 9.33 45.98
N LEU A 108 -12.01 8.03 45.84
CA LEU A 108 -11.86 7.12 46.96
C LEU A 108 -10.44 7.12 47.53
N PHE A 109 -9.44 7.12 46.61
CA PHE A 109 -8.04 7.03 46.97
C PHE A 109 -7.14 7.66 45.91
N ALA A 110 -6.05 8.28 46.32
CA ALA A 110 -4.97 8.76 45.43
C ALA A 110 -3.66 8.15 45.94
N ALA A 111 -3.09 7.25 45.16
CA ALA A 111 -1.81 6.62 45.46
C ALA A 111 -0.65 7.60 45.23
N GLU A 112 0.49 7.37 45.87
CA GLU A 112 1.74 8.03 45.60
C GLU A 112 2.30 7.62 44.24
N GLN A 113 2.03 6.37 43.82
CA GLN A 113 2.42 5.79 42.56
C GLN A 113 1.50 6.30 41.43
N PRO A 114 2.02 6.55 40.21
CA PRO A 114 1.21 7.07 39.14
C PRO A 114 0.20 6.11 38.52
N GLU A 115 0.39 4.80 38.69
CA GLU A 115 -0.43 3.78 38.04
C GLU A 115 -1.11 2.87 39.10
N VAL A 116 -2.40 2.59 38.90
CA VAL A 116 -3.14 1.53 39.60
C VAL A 116 -3.64 0.54 38.52
N PHE A 117 -2.93 -0.57 38.37
CA PHE A 117 -3.21 -1.56 37.33
C PHE A 117 -4.25 -2.60 37.73
N ALA A 118 -4.43 -2.83 38.98
CA ALA A 118 -5.28 -3.89 39.46
C ALA A 118 -6.25 -3.42 40.58
N LEU A 119 -7.47 -3.92 40.50
CA LEU A 119 -8.50 -3.78 41.55
C LEU A 119 -9.10 -5.13 41.86
N ALA A 120 -9.38 -5.36 43.16
CA ALA A 120 -10.26 -6.43 43.61
C ALA A 120 -11.19 -5.89 44.68
N VAL A 121 -12.38 -6.48 44.78
CA VAL A 121 -13.34 -6.21 45.85
C VAL A 121 -13.66 -7.54 46.52
N ASP A 122 -13.56 -7.60 47.85
CA ASP A 122 -13.92 -8.81 48.59
C ASP A 122 -15.44 -8.88 48.86
N SER A 123 -15.88 -9.98 49.38
CA SER A 123 -17.29 -10.22 49.74
C SER A 123 -17.84 -9.29 50.85
N LYS A 124 -16.95 -8.60 51.56
CA LYS A 124 -17.30 -7.64 52.63
C LYS A 124 -17.28 -6.20 52.13
N GLY A 125 -16.96 -5.96 50.85
CA GLY A 125 -16.90 -4.63 50.24
C GLY A 125 -15.57 -3.90 50.41
N ALA A 126 -14.52 -4.52 50.97
CA ALA A 126 -13.20 -3.92 51.02
C ALA A 126 -12.59 -3.91 49.61
N VAL A 127 -12.02 -2.76 49.24
CA VAL A 127 -11.39 -2.55 47.91
C VAL A 127 -9.87 -2.68 48.05
N TYR A 128 -9.28 -3.46 47.18
CA TYR A 128 -7.84 -3.62 47.08
C TYR A 128 -7.33 -3.01 45.80
N ALA A 129 -6.30 -2.17 45.91
CA ALA A 129 -5.70 -1.45 44.76
C ALA A 129 -4.21 -1.79 44.63
N GLY A 130 -3.80 -2.32 43.47
CA GLY A 130 -2.43 -2.69 43.16
C GLY A 130 -1.75 -1.60 42.33
N THR A 131 -0.64 -1.05 42.84
CA THR A 131 0.05 0.13 42.28
C THR A 131 1.34 -0.23 41.57
N SER A 132 1.88 0.74 40.82
CA SER A 132 3.16 0.64 40.08
C SER A 132 3.69 2.05 39.70
N PRO A 133 5.03 2.28 39.59
CA PRO A 133 6.10 1.42 40.09
C PRO A 133 6.10 1.41 41.64
N ASP A 134 6.96 0.64 42.26
CA ASP A 134 6.91 0.33 43.71
C ASP A 134 5.61 -0.41 44.05
N GLY A 135 5.54 -1.67 43.59
CA GLY A 135 4.35 -2.49 43.67
C GLY A 135 3.85 -2.68 45.09
N LYS A 136 2.85 -1.88 45.46
CA LYS A 136 2.15 -1.93 46.74
C LYS A 136 0.70 -2.30 46.52
N VAL A 137 0.14 -3.00 47.48
CA VAL A 137 -1.30 -3.25 47.58
C VAL A 137 -1.85 -2.42 48.70
N TYR A 138 -2.82 -1.56 48.40
CA TYR A 138 -3.57 -0.80 49.38
C TYR A 138 -4.92 -1.45 49.63
N ARG A 139 -5.34 -1.51 50.87
CA ARG A 139 -6.68 -1.90 51.31
C ARG A 139 -7.47 -0.66 51.66
N ILE A 140 -8.66 -0.52 51.13
CA ILE A 140 -9.51 0.66 51.29
C ILE A 140 -10.84 0.18 51.91
N VAL A 141 -11.15 0.67 53.10
CA VAL A 141 -12.39 0.37 53.83
C VAL A 141 -12.93 1.69 54.41
N ASP A 142 -14.21 1.97 54.19
CA ASP A 142 -14.88 3.19 54.67
C ASP A 142 -14.12 4.49 54.27
N GLY A 143 -13.54 4.51 53.08
CA GLY A 143 -12.77 5.65 52.52
C GLY A 143 -11.37 5.83 53.16
N LYS A 144 -10.92 4.93 54.00
CA LYS A 144 -9.56 4.92 54.57
C LYS A 144 -8.70 3.89 53.84
N ALA A 145 -7.60 4.35 53.28
CA ALA A 145 -6.61 3.51 52.62
C ALA A 145 -5.43 3.23 53.55
N GLU A 146 -5.01 1.99 53.62
CA GLU A 146 -3.81 1.55 54.32
C GLU A 146 -2.95 0.68 53.41
N GLU A 147 -1.61 0.77 53.53
CA GLU A 147 -0.71 -0.17 52.87
C GLU A 147 -0.95 -1.57 53.50
N TYR A 148 -1.40 -2.48 52.64
CA TYR A 148 -1.80 -3.82 53.09
C TYR A 148 -0.72 -4.85 52.86
N PHE A 149 -0.03 -4.76 51.71
CA PHE A 149 1.03 -5.69 51.37
C PHE A 149 2.00 -5.07 50.36
N ALA A 150 3.31 -5.29 50.55
CA ALA A 150 4.38 -4.86 49.65
C ALA A 150 5.32 -6.04 49.37
N PRO A 151 5.20 -6.72 48.22
CA PRO A 151 6.03 -7.88 47.86
C PRO A 151 7.46 -7.55 47.47
N GLY A 152 7.83 -6.28 47.38
CA GLY A 152 9.16 -5.84 46.95
C GLY A 152 9.38 -5.98 45.44
N THR A 153 8.35 -5.92 44.63
CA THR A 153 8.39 -5.95 43.15
C THR A 153 7.96 -4.61 42.58
N ARG A 154 8.29 -4.33 41.31
CA ARG A 154 7.92 -3.04 40.68
C ARG A 154 6.44 -2.95 40.34
N TYR A 155 5.81 -4.07 39.95
CA TYR A 155 4.47 -4.06 39.37
C TYR A 155 3.54 -5.02 40.12
N ILE A 156 2.33 -4.54 40.43
CA ILE A 156 1.20 -5.37 40.74
C ILE A 156 0.24 -5.34 39.55
N TRP A 157 0.24 -6.43 38.80
CA TRP A 157 -0.54 -6.52 37.55
C TRP A 157 -1.97 -6.99 37.73
N SER A 158 -2.17 -7.86 38.72
CA SER A 158 -3.47 -8.50 38.92
C SER A 158 -3.74 -8.82 40.40
N LEU A 159 -5.00 -8.74 40.78
CA LEU A 159 -5.51 -9.05 42.11
C LEU A 159 -6.75 -9.93 41.99
N ALA A 160 -6.90 -10.91 42.88
CA ALA A 160 -8.11 -11.70 42.97
C ALA A 160 -8.43 -12.00 44.44
N ALA A 161 -9.66 -11.70 44.89
CA ALA A 161 -10.13 -12.04 46.23
C ALA A 161 -10.61 -13.50 46.23
N GLY A 162 -10.10 -14.28 47.20
CA GLY A 162 -10.50 -15.65 47.42
C GLY A 162 -11.76 -15.77 48.28
N PRO A 163 -12.50 -16.88 48.21
CA PRO A 163 -13.70 -17.12 49.01
C PRO A 163 -13.40 -17.28 50.51
N ASP A 164 -12.16 -17.60 50.83
CA ASP A 164 -11.64 -17.72 52.19
C ASP A 164 -11.22 -16.37 52.81
N GLY A 165 -11.40 -15.26 52.08
CA GLY A 165 -11.02 -13.92 52.50
C GLY A 165 -9.53 -13.61 52.30
N ALA A 166 -8.76 -14.48 51.69
CA ALA A 166 -7.40 -14.20 51.27
C ALA A 166 -7.39 -13.38 49.98
N LEU A 167 -6.35 -12.58 49.79
CA LEU A 167 -6.08 -11.86 48.52
C LEU A 167 -4.92 -12.53 47.79
N TYR A 168 -5.13 -12.86 46.53
CA TYR A 168 -4.06 -13.30 45.63
C TYR A 168 -3.50 -12.10 44.86
N VAL A 169 -2.17 -11.99 44.82
CA VAL A 169 -1.44 -10.85 44.26
C VAL A 169 -0.49 -11.35 43.17
N GLY A 170 -0.73 -10.96 41.94
CA GLY A 170 0.09 -11.26 40.77
C GLY A 170 1.06 -10.14 40.48
N THR A 171 2.37 -10.47 40.45
CA THR A 171 3.45 -9.49 40.37
C THR A 171 4.10 -9.44 39.00
N GLY A 172 4.83 -8.35 38.76
CA GLY A 172 5.73 -8.21 37.62
C GLY A 172 7.20 -8.33 38.02
N ASP A 173 8.08 -8.38 37.00
CA ASP A 173 9.53 -8.59 37.04
C ASP A 173 9.98 -9.99 37.45
N GLN A 174 9.26 -10.66 38.36
CA GLN A 174 9.61 -12.00 38.85
C GLN A 174 8.48 -13.01 38.69
N GLY A 175 7.29 -12.60 38.20
CA GLY A 175 6.15 -13.48 37.94
C GLY A 175 5.70 -14.33 39.11
N LYS A 176 5.78 -13.80 40.33
CA LYS A 176 5.40 -14.47 41.58
C LYS A 176 3.94 -14.19 41.93
N ILE A 177 3.31 -15.16 42.51
CA ILE A 177 1.96 -15.06 43.07
C ILE A 177 2.05 -15.19 44.58
N PHE A 178 1.56 -14.18 45.29
CA PHE A 178 1.46 -14.20 46.73
C PHE A 178 0.02 -14.42 47.14
N ARG A 179 -0.15 -15.13 48.29
CA ARG A 179 -1.40 -15.22 49.00
C ARG A 179 -1.28 -14.39 50.27
N VAL A 180 -2.15 -13.41 50.43
CA VAL A 180 -2.15 -12.47 51.58
C VAL A 180 -3.37 -12.77 52.44
N ASP A 181 -3.15 -13.03 53.72
CA ASP A 181 -4.21 -13.31 54.67
C ASP A 181 -4.94 -12.03 55.14
N ALA A 182 -6.02 -12.18 55.89
CA ALA A 182 -6.83 -11.04 56.38
C ALA A 182 -6.05 -10.04 57.25
N ALA A 183 -4.90 -10.43 57.80
CA ALA A 183 -4.02 -9.58 58.60
C ALA A 183 -2.97 -8.85 57.75
N GLY A 184 -2.97 -9.02 56.40
CA GLY A 184 -2.01 -8.41 55.52
C GLY A 184 -0.68 -9.16 55.42
N LYS A 185 -0.58 -10.35 56.02
CA LYS A 185 0.63 -11.18 55.95
C LYS A 185 0.63 -11.98 54.64
N GLY A 186 1.57 -11.64 53.74
CA GLY A 186 1.76 -12.34 52.44
C GLY A 186 2.73 -13.49 52.56
N GLU A 187 2.43 -14.58 51.88
CA GLU A 187 3.35 -15.69 51.61
C GLU A 187 3.44 -15.96 50.13
N LEU A 188 4.62 -16.41 49.63
CA LEU A 188 4.77 -16.89 48.28
C LEU A 188 3.89 -18.13 48.12
N TYR A 189 2.92 -18.03 47.20
CA TYR A 189 1.98 -19.10 46.89
C TYR A 189 2.44 -19.95 45.72
N TYR A 190 2.95 -19.30 44.67
CA TYR A 190 3.52 -19.99 43.52
C TYR A 190 4.51 -19.10 42.79
N ASP A 191 5.64 -19.67 42.40
CA ASP A 191 6.64 -19.02 41.50
C ASP A 191 6.50 -19.62 40.10
N THR A 192 6.07 -18.82 39.14
CA THR A 192 5.80 -19.30 37.79
C THR A 192 7.05 -19.37 36.93
N GLY A 193 8.16 -18.75 37.33
CA GLY A 193 9.35 -18.57 36.51
C GLY A 193 9.13 -17.65 35.28
N GLN A 194 7.95 -16.97 35.17
CA GLN A 194 7.64 -15.98 34.15
C GLN A 194 8.05 -14.58 34.60
N GLN A 195 7.94 -13.57 33.77
CA GLN A 195 8.20 -12.19 34.18
C GLN A 195 6.98 -11.54 34.83
N HIS A 196 5.79 -11.77 34.29
CA HIS A 196 4.58 -11.06 34.66
C HIS A 196 3.41 -12.03 34.89
N ILE A 197 2.59 -11.76 35.89
CA ILE A 197 1.30 -12.38 36.10
C ILE A 197 0.21 -11.36 35.81
N THR A 198 -0.23 -11.37 34.57
CA THR A 198 -1.07 -10.33 33.97
C THR A 198 -2.56 -10.48 34.23
N GLY A 199 -3.00 -11.68 34.61
CA GLY A 199 -4.37 -11.97 34.99
C GLY A 199 -4.48 -12.97 36.11
N LEU A 200 -5.40 -12.73 37.06
CA LEU A 200 -5.77 -13.66 38.14
C LEU A 200 -7.29 -13.76 38.21
N ALA A 201 -7.78 -14.97 38.41
CA ALA A 201 -9.18 -15.24 38.73
C ALA A 201 -9.30 -16.45 39.68
N VAL A 202 -10.35 -16.49 40.49
CA VAL A 202 -10.64 -17.64 41.35
C VAL A 202 -11.89 -18.34 40.81
N ASP A 203 -11.82 -19.65 40.58
CA ASP A 203 -12.95 -20.42 40.04
C ASP A 203 -13.97 -20.82 41.14
N SER A 204 -15.08 -21.41 40.75
CA SER A 204 -16.15 -21.83 41.64
C SER A 204 -15.74 -22.91 42.64
N GLN A 205 -14.59 -23.56 42.46
CA GLN A 205 -14.02 -24.54 43.37
C GLN A 205 -12.95 -23.94 44.29
N GLY A 206 -12.72 -22.62 44.22
CA GLY A 206 -11.72 -21.92 44.98
C GLY A 206 -10.28 -22.09 44.48
N ARG A 207 -10.09 -22.64 43.29
CA ARG A 207 -8.77 -22.78 42.66
C ARG A 207 -8.39 -21.46 41.97
N LEU A 208 -7.11 -21.13 42.03
CA LEU A 208 -6.60 -19.93 41.37
C LEU A 208 -6.24 -20.21 39.90
N LEU A 209 -6.71 -19.36 39.01
CA LEU A 209 -6.27 -19.28 37.61
C LEU A 209 -5.32 -18.11 37.45
N ALA A 210 -4.20 -18.31 36.77
CA ALA A 210 -3.20 -17.28 36.56
C ALA A 210 -2.73 -17.25 35.10
N GLY A 211 -2.76 -16.07 34.50
CA GLY A 211 -2.25 -15.79 33.20
C GLY A 211 -0.89 -15.08 33.25
N SER A 212 0.03 -15.46 32.40
CA SER A 212 1.38 -14.92 32.41
C SER A 212 1.79 -14.24 31.13
N GLY A 213 2.88 -13.50 31.20
CA GLY A 213 3.71 -12.94 30.13
C GLY A 213 5.21 -13.11 30.45
N PRO A 214 6.11 -13.25 29.46
CA PRO A 214 5.91 -13.12 28.01
C PRO A 214 5.54 -14.41 27.25
N ASN A 215 5.33 -15.54 27.92
CA ASN A 215 5.12 -16.83 27.24
C ASN A 215 3.64 -17.27 27.16
N GLY A 216 2.69 -16.43 27.57
CA GLY A 216 1.26 -16.68 27.40
C GLY A 216 0.74 -17.96 28.04
N ILE A 217 1.20 -18.30 29.23
CA ILE A 217 0.80 -19.54 29.90
C ILE A 217 -0.39 -19.26 30.84
N LEU A 218 -1.41 -20.10 30.73
CA LEU A 218 -2.54 -20.13 31.63
C LEU A 218 -2.38 -21.31 32.63
N TYR A 219 -2.26 -20.98 33.90
CA TYR A 219 -2.11 -21.93 34.98
C TYR A 219 -3.43 -22.13 35.74
N ARG A 220 -3.62 -23.32 36.26
CA ARG A 220 -4.56 -23.66 37.35
C ARG A 220 -3.76 -24.06 38.58
N ILE A 221 -3.88 -23.32 39.66
CA ILE A 221 -3.14 -23.52 40.89
C ILE A 221 -4.14 -24.01 41.94
N THR A 222 -3.96 -25.26 42.41
CA THR A 222 -4.90 -25.93 43.32
C THR A 222 -4.50 -25.80 44.77
N ALA A 223 -3.21 -25.66 45.05
CA ALA A 223 -2.63 -25.46 46.39
C ALA A 223 -1.27 -24.76 46.24
N LYS A 224 -0.68 -24.37 47.35
CA LYS A 224 0.68 -23.81 47.40
C LYS A 224 1.65 -24.75 46.69
N ASP A 225 2.44 -24.20 45.76
CA ASP A 225 3.42 -24.90 44.97
C ASP A 225 2.86 -26.05 44.08
N GLN A 226 1.53 -26.07 43.84
CA GLN A 226 0.85 -27.07 43.02
C GLN A 226 0.10 -26.39 41.88
N ALA A 227 0.67 -26.41 40.70
CA ALA A 227 0.08 -25.84 39.50
C ALA A 227 0.01 -26.84 38.33
N PHE A 228 -1.00 -26.67 37.51
CA PHE A 228 -1.16 -27.37 36.22
C PHE A 228 -1.30 -26.33 35.10
N VAL A 229 -0.58 -26.54 33.99
CA VAL A 229 -0.72 -25.67 32.81
C VAL A 229 -1.95 -26.08 32.04
N LEU A 230 -2.95 -25.22 31.99
CA LEU A 230 -4.17 -25.44 31.22
C LEU A 230 -3.92 -25.19 29.70
N TYR A 231 -3.16 -24.16 29.41
CA TYR A 231 -2.90 -23.77 28.05
C TYR A 231 -1.59 -22.96 27.94
N ASN A 232 -0.85 -23.21 26.88
CA ASN A 232 0.28 -22.40 26.44
C ASN A 232 -0.12 -21.76 25.12
N ALA A 233 -0.55 -20.49 25.17
CA ALA A 233 -1.01 -19.77 23.99
C ALA A 233 0.17 -19.42 23.06
N PRO A 234 -0.07 -19.36 21.73
CA PRO A 234 0.92 -18.86 20.79
C PRO A 234 1.20 -17.36 20.95
N LEU A 235 0.33 -16.66 21.68
CA LEU A 235 0.45 -15.24 22.00
C LEU A 235 1.12 -15.05 23.36
N PRO A 236 1.98 -14.02 23.52
CA PRO A 236 2.87 -13.92 24.68
C PRO A 236 2.19 -13.52 26.00
N GLU A 237 0.98 -12.98 26.00
CA GLU A 237 0.34 -12.46 27.20
C GLU A 237 -1.10 -12.94 27.34
N ILE A 238 -1.46 -13.56 28.48
CA ILE A 238 -2.86 -13.85 28.87
C ILE A 238 -3.37 -12.68 29.71
N ARG A 239 -4.30 -11.88 29.19
CA ARG A 239 -4.74 -10.62 29.80
C ARG A 239 -6.01 -10.75 30.61
N SER A 240 -7.02 -11.45 30.11
CA SER A 240 -8.31 -11.66 30.78
C SER A 240 -8.57 -13.14 30.97
N ILE A 241 -9.13 -13.50 32.14
CA ILE A 241 -9.45 -14.87 32.49
C ILE A 241 -10.80 -14.85 33.20
N VAL A 242 -11.77 -15.60 32.67
CA VAL A 242 -13.12 -15.68 33.22
C VAL A 242 -13.52 -17.14 33.39
N PRO A 243 -13.44 -17.69 34.63
CA PRO A 243 -13.94 -19.03 34.91
C PRO A 243 -15.47 -19.06 34.99
N MET A 244 -16.07 -20.11 34.46
CA MET A 244 -17.49 -20.38 34.55
C MET A 244 -17.79 -21.46 35.59
N ALA A 245 -19.03 -21.50 36.07
CA ALA A 245 -19.46 -22.45 37.10
C ALA A 245 -19.37 -23.92 36.66
N ASP A 246 -19.49 -24.19 35.36
CA ASP A 246 -19.36 -25.52 34.74
C ASP A 246 -17.92 -26.02 34.58
N GLY A 247 -16.93 -25.17 34.94
CA GLY A 247 -15.50 -25.45 34.79
C GLY A 247 -14.90 -25.00 33.46
N THR A 248 -15.67 -24.43 32.57
CA THR A 248 -15.18 -23.74 31.36
C THR A 248 -14.40 -22.48 31.73
N VAL A 249 -13.31 -22.17 31.01
CA VAL A 249 -12.56 -20.94 31.21
C VAL A 249 -12.47 -20.20 29.91
N TYR A 250 -12.82 -18.91 29.89
CA TYR A 250 -12.59 -18.03 28.78
C TYR A 250 -11.34 -17.18 29.03
N ALA A 251 -10.54 -16.97 28.01
CA ALA A 251 -9.32 -16.17 28.12
C ALA A 251 -9.11 -15.29 26.88
N ALA A 252 -8.63 -14.06 27.10
CA ALA A 252 -8.13 -13.20 26.04
C ALA A 252 -6.61 -13.12 26.12
N ALA A 253 -5.94 -13.30 24.97
CA ALA A 253 -4.50 -13.24 24.85
C ALA A 253 -4.07 -12.15 23.87
N LEU A 254 -2.92 -11.51 24.16
CA LEU A 254 -2.36 -10.37 23.44
C LEU A 254 -0.93 -10.63 22.99
N GLY A 255 -0.50 -9.92 21.93
CA GLY A 255 0.87 -9.92 21.42
C GLY A 255 1.91 -9.17 22.27
N GLY A 256 1.63 -8.90 23.55
CA GLY A 256 2.60 -8.27 24.48
C GLY A 256 2.72 -6.75 24.37
N SER A 257 1.80 -6.06 23.71
CA SER A 257 1.87 -4.60 23.52
C SER A 257 1.55 -3.81 24.79
N VAL A 258 0.73 -4.35 25.71
CA VAL A 258 0.26 -3.64 26.91
C VAL A 258 1.37 -3.55 27.95
N ALA A 259 2.07 -4.64 28.22
CA ALA A 259 3.20 -4.65 29.15
C ALA A 259 4.32 -3.68 28.67
N ARG A 260 4.60 -3.63 27.38
CA ARG A 260 5.55 -2.69 26.80
C ARG A 260 5.10 -1.23 26.91
N ARG A 261 3.82 -0.91 26.68
CA ARG A 261 3.28 0.44 26.85
C ARG A 261 3.39 0.89 28.31
N ALA A 262 3.04 0.02 29.25
CA ALA A 262 3.17 0.31 30.68
C ALA A 262 4.63 0.55 31.09
N GLN A 263 5.58 -0.22 30.57
CA GLN A 263 7.00 0.00 30.80
C GLN A 263 7.49 1.32 30.21
N SER A 264 7.05 1.69 28.99
CA SER A 264 7.39 2.97 28.35
C SER A 264 6.83 4.17 29.11
N ALA A 265 5.59 4.07 29.62
CA ALA A 265 4.96 5.10 30.44
C ALA A 265 5.69 5.28 31.78
N ALA A 266 6.07 4.18 32.43
CA ALA A 266 6.83 4.20 33.66
C ALA A 266 8.26 4.77 33.50
N GLN A 267 8.90 4.50 32.37
CA GLN A 267 10.22 5.08 32.03
C GLN A 267 10.15 6.57 31.73
N ALA A 268 9.11 7.02 31.02
CA ALA A 268 8.88 8.44 30.75
C ALA A 268 8.60 9.24 32.04
N ALA A 269 7.91 8.63 33.02
CA ALA A 269 7.64 9.26 34.31
C ALA A 269 8.88 9.40 35.20
N GLN A 270 9.95 8.60 34.98
CA GLN A 270 11.16 8.59 35.83
C GLN A 270 12.31 9.42 35.26
N GLY A 271 12.18 10.09 34.11
CA GLY A 271 13.19 11.01 33.57
C GLY A 271 14.59 10.42 33.33
N MET A 272 14.70 9.09 33.11
CA MET A 272 16.00 8.45 32.85
C MET A 272 16.44 8.59 31.39
N PRO A 273 17.73 8.87 31.12
CA PRO A 273 18.24 8.93 29.75
C PRO A 273 18.20 7.53 29.12
N SER A 274 17.71 7.47 27.91
CA SER A 274 17.61 6.26 27.09
C SER A 274 18.98 5.62 26.90
N GLY A 275 19.27 4.55 27.63
CA GLY A 275 20.45 3.71 27.47
C GLY A 275 20.12 2.50 26.62
N VAL A 276 20.69 2.49 25.43
CA VAL A 276 21.00 1.34 24.57
C VAL A 276 19.92 0.27 24.42
N LEU A 277 19.14 0.39 23.37
CA LEU A 277 18.33 -0.71 22.82
C LEU A 277 19.26 -1.76 22.18
N PRO A 278 18.98 -3.07 22.33
CA PRO A 278 19.70 -4.09 21.59
C PRO A 278 19.41 -3.92 20.08
N THR A 279 20.46 -3.66 19.33
CA THR A 279 20.42 -3.57 17.88
C THR A 279 20.06 -4.93 17.31
N VAL A 280 18.85 -5.08 16.81
CA VAL A 280 18.50 -6.22 15.94
C VAL A 280 19.17 -5.97 14.60
N THR A 281 20.27 -6.64 14.36
CA THR A 281 20.97 -6.63 13.07
C THR A 281 20.12 -7.42 12.08
N THR A 282 19.32 -6.75 11.29
CA THR A 282 18.67 -7.37 10.12
C THR A 282 19.70 -7.41 9.01
N THR A 283 20.26 -8.58 8.76
CA THR A 283 21.13 -8.82 7.61
C THR A 283 20.26 -8.82 6.35
N ILE A 284 20.27 -7.73 5.61
CA ILE A 284 19.70 -7.69 4.26
C ILE A 284 20.78 -8.29 3.34
N THR A 285 20.57 -9.51 2.87
CA THR A 285 21.39 -10.09 1.82
C THR A 285 20.97 -9.45 0.49
N VAL A 286 21.74 -8.48 0.04
CA VAL A 286 21.65 -7.96 -1.33
C VAL A 286 22.55 -8.86 -2.18
N GLU A 287 21.98 -9.65 -3.05
CA GLU A 287 22.72 -10.31 -4.13
C GLU A 287 23.25 -9.25 -5.09
N ALA A 288 24.52 -8.91 -4.95
CA ALA A 288 25.22 -8.07 -5.90
C ALA A 288 25.70 -8.91 -7.05
N GLN A 289 25.18 -8.67 -8.24
CA GLN A 289 25.79 -9.13 -9.49
C GLN A 289 27.14 -8.43 -9.67
N VAL A 290 28.20 -9.21 -9.60
CA VAL A 290 29.58 -8.73 -9.77
C VAL A 290 29.88 -8.63 -11.26
N SER A 291 30.17 -7.41 -11.74
CA SER A 291 30.94 -7.19 -12.96
C SER A 291 32.39 -6.86 -12.57
N PRO A 292 33.41 -7.43 -13.23
CA PRO A 292 34.79 -7.29 -12.79
C PRO A 292 35.44 -6.01 -13.33
N GLY A 293 36.07 -5.28 -12.43
CA GLY A 293 37.06 -4.24 -12.74
C GLY A 293 36.72 -2.83 -12.27
N GLY A 294 37.16 -2.47 -11.06
CA GLY A 294 37.13 -1.10 -10.57
C GLY A 294 37.67 -1.01 -9.14
N GLU A 295 38.82 -0.41 -9.00
CA GLU A 295 39.58 -0.18 -7.77
C GLU A 295 38.79 0.69 -6.77
N ILE A 296 38.65 0.26 -5.51
CA ILE A 296 37.96 0.98 -4.44
C ILE A 296 38.98 1.83 -3.68
N LYS A 297 38.81 3.15 -3.70
CA LYS A 297 39.51 4.11 -2.83
C LYS A 297 38.64 4.40 -1.60
N PRO A 298 39.18 4.41 -0.35
CA PRO A 298 38.38 4.71 0.84
C PRO A 298 38.02 6.21 0.95
N PRO A 299 36.88 6.58 1.53
CA PRO A 299 36.53 7.98 1.73
C PRO A 299 37.22 8.57 2.96
N GLU A 300 37.82 9.75 2.79
CA GLU A 300 38.39 10.58 3.85
C GLU A 300 37.29 11.19 4.73
N SER A 301 37.47 11.08 6.03
CA SER A 301 36.61 11.66 7.07
C SER A 301 36.90 13.16 7.24
N LYS A 302 35.88 14.01 7.06
CA LYS A 302 35.88 15.42 7.48
C LYS A 302 35.35 15.58 8.91
N PRO A 303 35.87 16.49 9.74
CA PRO A 303 35.39 16.67 11.10
C PRO A 303 34.04 17.37 11.16
N GLN A 304 33.14 16.84 11.97
CA GLN A 304 31.81 17.39 12.24
C GLN A 304 31.86 18.46 13.33
N GLN A 305 31.26 19.61 13.07
CA GLN A 305 30.96 20.67 14.01
C GLN A 305 29.80 20.31 14.95
N PRO A 306 29.75 20.73 16.20
CA PRO A 306 28.68 20.38 17.13
C PRO A 306 27.38 21.13 16.78
N ALA A 307 26.30 20.37 16.71
CA ALA A 307 24.95 20.90 16.50
C ALA A 307 24.31 21.33 17.83
N ALA A 308 23.55 22.43 17.79
CA ALA A 308 22.77 22.97 18.88
C ALA A 308 21.59 22.06 19.27
N PRO A 309 21.07 22.13 20.51
CA PRO A 309 20.05 21.20 20.99
C PRO A 309 18.69 21.47 20.34
N ALA A 310 18.13 20.44 19.69
CA ALA A 310 16.79 20.44 19.15
C ALA A 310 15.76 20.14 20.24
N GLN A 311 14.72 20.97 20.30
CA GLN A 311 13.53 20.77 21.15
C GLN A 311 12.81 19.48 20.74
N GLY A 312 12.58 18.59 21.71
CA GLY A 312 11.96 17.30 21.51
C GLY A 312 10.48 17.39 21.17
N SER A 313 10.12 16.99 19.97
CA SER A 313 8.79 16.50 19.67
C SER A 313 8.81 14.98 19.92
N THR A 314 8.02 14.53 20.90
CA THR A 314 7.77 13.11 21.15
C THR A 314 6.95 12.52 20.01
N GLN A 315 7.62 12.08 18.97
CA GLN A 315 7.02 11.16 18.00
C GLN A 315 7.12 9.75 18.59
N SER A 316 5.97 9.15 18.92
CA SER A 316 5.85 7.74 19.18
C SER A 316 6.26 6.97 17.92
N THR A 317 7.39 6.26 17.99
CA THR A 317 7.80 5.34 16.92
C THR A 317 6.74 4.25 16.76
N PRO A 318 6.21 4.01 15.56
CA PRO A 318 5.31 2.88 15.34
C PRO A 318 6.07 1.58 15.60
N VAL A 319 5.47 0.71 16.42
CA VAL A 319 5.95 -0.65 16.64
C VAL A 319 5.94 -1.36 15.29
N ALA A 320 7.07 -1.91 14.87
CA ALA A 320 7.14 -2.68 13.63
C ALA A 320 6.17 -3.86 13.71
N GLU A 321 5.13 -3.83 12.91
CA GLU A 321 4.19 -4.93 12.76
C GLU A 321 4.89 -6.07 12.01
N VAL A 322 4.90 -7.25 12.60
CA VAL A 322 5.37 -8.47 11.92
C VAL A 322 4.21 -8.99 11.07
N PRO A 323 4.28 -8.95 9.74
CA PRO A 323 3.18 -9.39 8.90
C PRO A 323 2.91 -10.90 9.11
N GLY A 324 1.64 -11.24 9.34
CA GLY A 324 1.18 -12.63 9.36
C GLY A 324 0.96 -13.27 10.72
N VAL A 325 1.31 -12.60 11.83
CA VAL A 325 1.08 -13.10 13.21
C VAL A 325 -0.15 -12.44 13.82
N ASP A 326 -0.99 -13.22 14.49
CA ASP A 326 -2.16 -12.68 15.20
C ASP A 326 -1.73 -11.74 16.32
N LYS A 327 -2.40 -10.58 16.42
CA LYS A 327 -2.19 -9.61 17.51
C LYS A 327 -2.88 -10.04 18.80
N SER A 328 -4.02 -10.68 18.68
CA SER A 328 -4.78 -11.16 19.81
C SER A 328 -5.73 -12.30 19.45
N ALA A 329 -6.17 -13.02 20.47
CA ALA A 329 -7.16 -14.09 20.33
C ALA A 329 -8.01 -14.23 21.59
N VAL A 330 -9.23 -14.76 21.42
CA VAL A 330 -10.13 -15.18 22.48
C VAL A 330 -10.26 -16.70 22.45
N TYR A 331 -10.02 -17.33 23.59
CA TYR A 331 -10.03 -18.79 23.75
C TYR A 331 -11.14 -19.24 24.66
N ARG A 332 -11.62 -20.46 24.43
CA ARG A 332 -12.42 -21.26 25.35
C ARG A 332 -11.63 -22.51 25.72
N ILE A 333 -11.42 -22.71 27.01
CA ILE A 333 -10.82 -23.90 27.58
C ILE A 333 -11.95 -24.69 28.22
N ASN A 334 -12.24 -25.86 27.71
CA ASN A 334 -13.31 -26.74 28.19
C ASN A 334 -12.92 -27.47 29.47
N PRO A 335 -13.87 -28.02 30.24
CA PRO A 335 -13.58 -28.75 31.50
C PRO A 335 -12.63 -29.95 31.32
N ASP A 336 -12.58 -30.54 30.12
CA ASP A 336 -11.68 -31.62 29.72
C ASP A 336 -10.29 -31.14 29.31
N ASN A 337 -10.01 -29.82 29.42
CA ASN A 337 -8.80 -29.07 29.03
C ASN A 337 -8.59 -29.00 27.49
N THR A 338 -9.60 -29.35 26.67
CA THR A 338 -9.54 -29.00 25.23
C THR A 338 -9.68 -27.50 25.04
N VAL A 339 -8.95 -26.93 24.04
CA VAL A 339 -8.91 -25.50 23.78
C VAL A 339 -9.47 -25.21 22.41
N GLU A 340 -10.34 -24.21 22.33
CA GLU A 340 -10.90 -23.71 21.10
C GLU A 340 -10.56 -22.22 20.94
N THR A 341 -10.10 -21.82 19.75
CA THR A 341 -9.97 -20.42 19.39
C THR A 341 -11.30 -19.92 18.87
N LEU A 342 -11.93 -19.04 19.64
CA LEU A 342 -13.25 -18.48 19.31
C LEU A 342 -13.14 -17.32 18.32
N TRP A 343 -12.05 -16.54 18.44
CA TRP A 343 -11.77 -15.39 17.60
C TRP A 343 -10.27 -15.08 17.62
N SER A 344 -9.75 -14.56 16.50
CA SER A 344 -8.40 -13.99 16.44
C SER A 344 -8.36 -12.83 15.46
N SER A 345 -7.39 -11.92 15.65
CA SER A 345 -7.18 -10.78 14.78
C SER A 345 -5.70 -10.46 14.61
N LYS A 346 -5.35 -10.04 13.39
CA LYS A 346 -4.04 -9.47 13.06
C LYS A 346 -4.00 -7.96 13.26
N GLU A 347 -5.14 -7.32 13.44
CA GLU A 347 -5.29 -5.86 13.46
C GLU A 347 -5.66 -5.32 14.83
N GLU A 348 -6.47 -6.04 15.60
CA GLU A 348 -7.06 -5.59 16.86
C GLU A 348 -6.51 -6.36 18.05
N ASN A 349 -6.40 -5.68 19.22
CA ASN A 349 -6.04 -6.27 20.49
C ASN A 349 -7.30 -6.51 21.34
N ALA A 350 -7.59 -7.76 21.72
CA ALA A 350 -8.69 -8.09 22.60
C ALA A 350 -8.26 -7.94 24.07
N TYR A 351 -8.87 -7.00 24.80
CA TYR A 351 -8.49 -6.68 26.18
C TYR A 351 -9.24 -7.49 27.22
N ASP A 352 -10.52 -7.70 27.02
CA ASP A 352 -11.37 -8.36 27.99
C ASP A 352 -12.43 -9.25 27.35
N VAL A 353 -12.87 -10.26 28.05
CA VAL A 353 -13.93 -11.18 27.67
C VAL A 353 -14.97 -11.28 28.79
N LEU A 354 -16.25 -11.23 28.38
CA LEU A 354 -17.39 -11.33 29.29
C LEU A 354 -18.41 -12.35 28.76
N PRO A 355 -18.39 -13.60 29.21
CA PRO A 355 -19.41 -14.58 28.85
C PRO A 355 -20.76 -14.22 29.49
N LEU A 356 -21.81 -14.25 28.68
CA LEU A 356 -23.22 -14.10 29.08
C LEU A 356 -23.99 -15.33 28.65
N GLU A 357 -25.25 -15.49 29.14
CA GLU A 357 -26.07 -16.65 28.85
C GLU A 357 -26.26 -16.91 27.31
N LYS A 358 -26.39 -15.87 26.51
CA LYS A 358 -26.74 -15.97 25.08
C LYS A 358 -25.58 -15.67 24.14
N GLN A 359 -24.53 -15.05 24.64
CA GLN A 359 -23.37 -14.61 23.81
C GLN A 359 -22.15 -14.37 24.68
N ILE A 360 -20.99 -14.38 24.06
CA ILE A 360 -19.73 -14.01 24.69
C ILE A 360 -19.37 -12.62 24.15
N LEU A 361 -19.29 -11.63 25.04
CA LEU A 361 -18.78 -10.31 24.67
C LEU A 361 -17.27 -10.29 24.81
N PHE A 362 -16.60 -9.54 23.96
CA PHE A 362 -15.18 -9.18 24.12
C PHE A 362 -14.92 -7.77 23.60
N SER A 363 -13.90 -7.12 24.13
CA SER A 363 -13.57 -5.73 23.84
C SER A 363 -12.21 -5.59 23.20
N THR A 364 -12.04 -4.57 22.32
CA THR A 364 -10.81 -4.33 21.58
C THR A 364 -10.36 -2.87 21.64
N ASP A 365 -9.19 -2.58 20.99
CA ASP A 365 -8.59 -1.26 20.88
C ASP A 365 -9.06 -0.44 19.66
N GLN A 366 -9.69 -1.02 18.67
CA GLN A 366 -10.10 -0.29 17.48
C GLN A 366 -11.37 0.55 17.77
N ASN A 367 -11.22 1.82 18.10
CA ASN A 367 -12.29 2.71 18.54
C ASN A 367 -13.08 2.17 19.78
N GLY A 368 -12.43 1.33 20.57
CA GLY A 368 -13.07 0.68 21.72
C GLY A 368 -14.24 -0.21 21.34
N ARG A 369 -14.09 -1.03 20.30
CA ARG A 369 -15.12 -1.98 19.83
C ARG A 369 -15.48 -3.02 20.87
N ILE A 370 -16.76 -3.31 20.95
CA ILE A 370 -17.32 -4.40 21.72
C ILE A 370 -17.99 -5.36 20.74
N TYR A 371 -17.47 -6.57 20.69
CA TYR A 371 -17.98 -7.65 19.85
C TYR A 371 -18.80 -8.64 20.64
N GLY A 372 -19.74 -9.30 19.98
CA GLY A 372 -20.51 -10.41 20.50
C GLY A 372 -20.32 -11.66 19.66
N LEU A 373 -20.03 -12.78 20.28
CA LEU A 373 -20.01 -14.11 19.70
C LEU A 373 -21.30 -14.83 20.10
N GLY A 374 -22.12 -15.16 19.12
CA GLY A 374 -23.31 -15.98 19.32
C GLY A 374 -22.97 -17.47 19.56
N PRO A 375 -23.96 -18.32 19.84
CA PRO A 375 -23.76 -19.76 20.01
C PRO A 375 -23.22 -20.46 18.75
N ASP A 376 -23.44 -19.87 17.59
CA ASP A 376 -22.93 -20.29 16.28
C ASP A 376 -21.51 -19.76 16.00
N LEU A 377 -20.87 -19.16 16.96
CA LEU A 377 -19.55 -18.49 16.92
C LEU A 377 -19.48 -17.38 15.86
N ARG A 378 -20.62 -16.81 15.46
CA ARG A 378 -20.67 -15.68 14.55
C ARG A 378 -20.40 -14.39 15.30
N VAL A 379 -19.46 -13.59 14.76
CA VAL A 379 -19.06 -12.30 15.33
C VAL A 379 -20.01 -11.21 14.88
N THR A 380 -20.53 -10.46 15.82
CA THR A 380 -21.30 -9.21 15.59
C THR A 380 -20.55 -8.06 16.25
N LEU A 381 -20.32 -6.97 15.55
CA LEU A 381 -19.91 -5.72 16.20
C LEU A 381 -21.14 -5.13 16.90
N VAL A 382 -21.16 -5.22 18.23
CA VAL A 382 -22.30 -4.75 19.01
C VAL A 382 -22.34 -3.24 19.08
N THR A 383 -21.18 -2.60 19.35
CA THR A 383 -21.06 -1.14 19.38
C THR A 383 -19.58 -0.71 19.38
N GLU A 384 -19.31 0.56 19.08
CA GLU A 384 -18.05 1.25 19.38
C GLU A 384 -18.29 2.25 20.53
N THR A 385 -17.33 2.35 21.46
CA THR A 385 -17.35 3.38 22.50
C THR A 385 -16.81 4.72 21.97
N ASN A 386 -16.20 4.72 20.78
CA ASN A 386 -15.48 5.84 20.17
C ASN A 386 -14.32 6.38 21.02
N GLU A 387 -13.79 5.53 21.90
CA GLU A 387 -12.55 5.76 22.65
C GLU A 387 -11.41 4.91 22.05
N GLY A 388 -10.17 5.14 22.45
CA GLY A 388 -9.02 4.41 21.89
C GLY A 388 -9.10 2.90 22.12
N GLU A 389 -9.60 2.49 23.28
CA GLU A 389 -9.69 1.08 23.68
C GLU A 389 -10.78 0.90 24.74
N THR A 390 -11.44 -0.25 24.73
CA THR A 390 -12.30 -0.70 25.84
C THR A 390 -11.52 -1.72 26.66
N THR A 391 -11.09 -1.31 27.86
CA THR A 391 -10.14 -2.05 28.68
C THR A 391 -10.78 -3.11 29.56
N ARG A 392 -12.06 -2.92 29.99
CA ARG A 392 -12.77 -3.82 30.88
C ARG A 392 -14.26 -3.85 30.59
N LEU A 393 -14.86 -5.03 30.72
CA LEU A 393 -16.31 -5.26 30.68
C LEU A 393 -16.78 -5.81 32.01
N LEU A 394 -17.85 -5.23 32.57
CA LEU A 394 -18.41 -5.68 33.85
C LEU A 394 -19.92 -5.92 33.70
N PRO A 395 -20.46 -7.04 34.24
CA PRO A 395 -21.89 -7.26 34.23
C PRO A 395 -22.56 -6.33 35.26
N ALA A 396 -23.72 -5.76 34.86
CA ALA A 396 -24.59 -5.03 35.76
C ALA A 396 -26.04 -5.51 35.54
N GLU A 397 -26.97 -5.14 36.45
CA GLU A 397 -28.39 -5.48 36.27
C GLU A 397 -28.89 -4.91 34.94
N HIS A 398 -29.36 -5.78 34.04
CA HIS A 398 -29.92 -5.40 32.69
C HIS A 398 -29.01 -4.51 31.86
N SER A 399 -27.68 -4.52 32.09
CA SER A 399 -26.74 -3.70 31.34
C SER A 399 -25.31 -4.24 31.45
N ILE A 400 -24.42 -3.73 30.64
CA ILE A 400 -22.99 -3.97 30.68
C ILE A 400 -22.28 -2.63 30.90
N LEU A 401 -21.29 -2.64 31.78
CA LEU A 401 -20.42 -1.49 31.99
C LEU A 401 -19.14 -1.71 31.17
N ALA A 402 -18.68 -0.69 30.47
CA ALA A 402 -17.46 -0.70 29.68
C ALA A 402 -16.53 0.41 30.15
N ALA A 403 -15.36 0.06 30.64
CA ALA A 403 -14.31 1.02 30.97
C ALA A 403 -13.35 1.19 29.82
N THR A 404 -12.82 2.42 29.63
CA THR A 404 -12.07 2.78 28.42
C THR A 404 -10.72 3.43 28.71
N GLY A 405 -9.87 3.42 27.69
CA GLY A 405 -8.62 4.17 27.59
C GLY A 405 -8.68 5.21 26.45
N ASN A 406 -7.66 6.07 26.39
CA ASN A 406 -7.53 7.28 25.60
C ASN A 406 -8.34 8.47 26.18
N THR A 407 -9.53 8.24 26.67
CA THR A 407 -10.20 9.04 27.69
C THR A 407 -10.82 8.04 28.67
N GLY A 408 -10.36 8.03 29.93
CA GLY A 408 -10.82 7.09 30.94
C GLY A 408 -12.26 7.35 31.36
N ARG A 409 -13.20 6.66 30.70
CA ARG A 409 -14.65 6.74 30.95
C ARG A 409 -15.21 5.39 31.31
N ILE A 410 -16.38 5.41 31.92
CA ILE A 410 -17.23 4.23 32.09
C ILE A 410 -18.53 4.51 31.34
N PHE A 411 -18.84 3.62 30.41
CA PHE A 411 -20.11 3.62 29.70
C PHE A 411 -21.01 2.53 30.22
N ARG A 412 -22.33 2.77 30.15
CA ARG A 412 -23.35 1.75 30.37
C ARG A 412 -24.01 1.43 29.04
N MET A 413 -23.91 0.18 28.62
CA MET A 413 -24.57 -0.37 27.43
C MET A 413 -25.84 -1.11 27.92
N GLY A 414 -27.01 -0.63 27.48
CA GLY A 414 -28.31 -1.26 27.78
C GLY A 414 -28.60 -2.48 26.88
N GLU A 415 -29.75 -3.12 27.12
CA GLU A 415 -30.21 -4.25 26.31
C GLU A 415 -30.99 -3.81 25.04
N LYS A 416 -31.60 -2.64 25.09
CA LYS A 416 -32.47 -2.14 24.02
C LYS A 416 -31.67 -1.29 23.03
N PRO A 417 -32.04 -1.35 21.75
CA PRO A 417 -31.46 -0.46 20.73
C PRO A 417 -31.67 1.01 21.12
N GLY A 418 -30.69 1.83 20.77
CA GLY A 418 -30.78 3.27 20.83
C GLY A 418 -31.86 3.81 19.88
N SER A 419 -32.28 5.05 20.09
CA SER A 419 -33.28 5.73 19.24
C SER A 419 -32.69 6.27 17.93
N ALA A 420 -31.38 6.51 17.89
CA ALA A 420 -30.65 7.02 16.73
C ALA A 420 -29.20 6.55 16.73
N GLY A 421 -28.60 6.53 15.56
CA GLY A 421 -27.20 6.23 15.36
C GLY A 421 -26.75 6.71 13.98
N SER A 422 -25.45 6.71 13.74
CA SER A 422 -24.89 7.04 12.44
C SER A 422 -23.74 6.11 12.10
N TYR A 423 -23.54 5.92 10.81
CA TYR A 423 -22.40 5.21 10.28
C TYR A 423 -21.72 6.07 9.21
N GLU A 424 -20.41 6.21 9.30
CA GLU A 424 -19.59 6.92 8.33
C GLU A 424 -18.72 5.91 7.58
N ALA A 425 -18.90 5.83 6.27
CA ALA A 425 -18.17 4.90 5.42
C ALA A 425 -16.67 5.25 5.33
N PRO A 426 -15.79 4.31 5.00
CA PRO A 426 -14.42 4.64 4.65
C PRO A 426 -14.38 5.57 3.43
N VAL A 427 -13.28 6.30 3.28
CA VAL A 427 -13.05 7.12 2.09
C VAL A 427 -12.82 6.21 0.89
N HIS A 428 -13.58 6.45 -0.18
CA HIS A 428 -13.38 5.76 -1.46
C HIS A 428 -12.45 6.58 -2.37
N ASP A 429 -11.42 5.93 -2.92
CA ASP A 429 -10.52 6.49 -3.92
C ASP A 429 -10.94 5.98 -5.30
N SER A 430 -11.41 6.86 -6.16
CA SER A 430 -11.76 6.54 -7.54
C SER A 430 -10.57 6.56 -8.50
N GLY A 431 -9.33 6.73 -7.98
CA GLY A 431 -8.09 6.77 -8.74
C GLY A 431 -7.82 8.10 -9.42
N THR A 432 -8.83 8.72 -9.99
CA THR A 432 -8.78 10.00 -10.71
C THR A 432 -9.98 10.86 -10.31
N ALA A 433 -9.97 12.14 -10.70
CA ALA A 433 -11.13 13.00 -10.49
C ALA A 433 -12.37 12.40 -11.18
N SER A 434 -13.44 12.23 -10.44
CA SER A 434 -14.66 11.55 -10.91
C SER A 434 -15.88 12.44 -10.79
N ARG A 435 -16.82 12.25 -11.69
CA ARG A 435 -18.16 12.81 -11.58
C ARG A 435 -19.06 11.81 -10.85
N TRP A 436 -19.59 12.22 -9.73
CA TRP A 436 -20.48 11.43 -8.91
C TRP A 436 -21.87 11.36 -9.55
N GLY A 437 -22.43 10.17 -9.63
CA GLY A 437 -23.74 9.92 -10.24
C GLY A 437 -24.84 9.82 -9.20
N SER A 438 -25.16 8.62 -8.77
CA SER A 438 -26.24 8.35 -7.81
C SER A 438 -25.80 7.42 -6.69
N LEU A 439 -26.44 7.59 -5.53
CA LEU A 439 -26.38 6.69 -4.40
C LEU A 439 -27.71 5.90 -4.33
N SER A 440 -27.61 4.60 -4.16
CA SER A 440 -28.74 3.70 -3.93
C SER A 440 -28.42 2.72 -2.80
N TRP A 441 -29.46 2.19 -2.13
CA TRP A 441 -29.25 1.25 -1.02
C TRP A 441 -30.39 0.25 -0.90
N ARG A 442 -30.06 -0.88 -0.29
CA ARG A 442 -31.04 -1.89 0.12
C ARG A 442 -31.14 -1.88 1.64
N ALA A 443 -32.35 -1.81 2.14
CA ALA A 443 -32.60 -1.72 3.57
C ALA A 443 -34.01 -2.25 3.88
N ASP A 444 -34.20 -2.74 5.10
CA ASP A 444 -35.51 -2.91 5.72
C ASP A 444 -35.74 -1.71 6.65
N VAL A 445 -36.79 -0.95 6.40
CA VAL A 445 -37.14 0.27 7.15
C VAL A 445 -38.56 0.15 7.69
N PRO A 446 -38.72 -0.39 8.90
CA PRO A 446 -40.03 -0.50 9.53
C PRO A 446 -40.74 0.83 9.69
N ALA A 447 -42.06 0.82 9.86
CA ALA A 447 -42.84 2.03 10.07
C ALA A 447 -42.34 2.83 11.30
N GLY A 448 -42.16 4.11 11.11
CA GLY A 448 -41.61 5.03 12.12
C GLY A 448 -40.09 5.09 12.17
N CYS A 449 -39.36 4.26 11.41
CA CYS A 449 -37.91 4.31 11.24
C CYS A 449 -37.54 5.14 10.01
N SER A 450 -36.31 5.66 9.97
CA SER A 450 -35.81 6.39 8.81
C SER A 450 -34.30 6.20 8.60
N LEU A 451 -33.88 6.36 7.33
CA LEU A 451 -32.49 6.43 6.89
C LEU A 451 -32.30 7.71 6.09
N ALA A 452 -31.23 8.46 6.39
CA ALA A 452 -30.85 9.66 5.66
C ALA A 452 -29.37 9.61 5.33
N PHE A 453 -29.05 9.53 4.03
CA PHE A 453 -27.67 9.49 3.56
C PHE A 453 -27.17 10.90 3.24
N ARG A 454 -25.86 11.10 3.36
CA ARG A 454 -25.16 12.32 2.92
C ARG A 454 -23.84 11.91 2.27
N THR A 455 -23.35 12.76 1.38
CA THR A 455 -22.05 12.56 0.73
C THR A 455 -21.19 13.81 0.86
N ARG A 456 -19.87 13.63 0.87
CA ARG A 456 -18.86 14.68 0.74
C ARG A 456 -17.72 14.19 -0.12
N SER A 457 -16.99 15.10 -0.77
CA SER A 457 -15.88 14.75 -1.67
C SER A 457 -14.69 15.69 -1.51
N GLY A 458 -13.53 15.23 -1.92
CA GLY A 458 -12.28 16.00 -1.85
C GLY A 458 -11.15 15.38 -2.67
N ASN A 459 -9.99 16.06 -2.69
CA ASN A 459 -8.81 15.62 -3.44
C ASN A 459 -7.63 15.20 -2.53
N SER A 460 -7.87 15.09 -1.20
CA SER A 460 -6.94 14.52 -0.24
C SER A 460 -7.47 13.19 0.27
N ALA A 461 -6.59 12.21 0.52
CA ALA A 461 -6.99 10.88 0.99
C ALA A 461 -7.60 10.88 2.41
N ARG A 462 -7.37 11.94 3.18
CA ARG A 462 -7.95 12.13 4.50
C ARG A 462 -8.86 13.36 4.47
N PRO A 463 -10.13 13.23 4.91
CA PRO A 463 -11.02 14.36 5.01
C PRO A 463 -10.44 15.46 5.90
N ASP A 464 -10.37 16.68 5.36
CA ASP A 464 -9.90 17.88 6.03
C ASP A 464 -10.74 19.09 5.64
N ARG A 465 -10.27 20.30 5.94
CA ARG A 465 -10.98 21.55 5.63
C ARG A 465 -11.09 21.85 4.12
N THR A 466 -10.37 21.12 3.27
CA THR A 466 -10.41 21.27 1.81
C THR A 466 -11.48 20.41 1.15
N TRP A 467 -12.07 19.49 1.90
CA TRP A 467 -13.20 18.70 1.44
C TRP A 467 -14.48 19.55 1.39
N SER A 468 -15.43 19.14 0.56
CA SER A 468 -16.77 19.75 0.59
C SER A 468 -17.45 19.49 1.93
N ASP A 469 -18.41 20.34 2.27
CA ASP A 469 -19.36 20.04 3.34
C ASP A 469 -20.18 18.79 2.97
N TRP A 470 -20.82 18.18 3.98
CA TRP A 470 -21.80 17.13 3.77
C TRP A 470 -22.98 17.66 2.96
N SER A 471 -23.45 16.88 1.97
CA SER A 471 -24.61 17.22 1.16
C SER A 471 -25.89 17.35 2.00
N ALA A 472 -26.94 17.88 1.39
CA ALA A 472 -28.29 17.71 1.91
C ALA A 472 -28.64 16.21 2.04
N PRO A 473 -29.56 15.81 2.95
CA PRO A 473 -29.97 14.43 3.11
C PRO A 473 -30.54 13.82 1.81
N LEU A 474 -30.08 12.64 1.50
CA LEU A 474 -30.56 11.79 0.41
C LEU A 474 -31.49 10.74 1.02
N THR A 475 -32.76 10.73 0.61
CA THR A 475 -33.80 9.86 1.19
C THR A 475 -34.46 8.93 0.16
N GLU A 476 -34.19 9.15 -1.13
CA GLU A 476 -34.72 8.31 -2.21
C GLU A 476 -33.87 7.04 -2.38
N ARG A 477 -34.48 5.88 -2.12
CA ARG A 477 -33.79 4.60 -2.00
C ARG A 477 -33.11 4.10 -3.29
N THR A 478 -33.69 4.40 -4.45
CA THR A 478 -33.31 3.74 -5.70
C THR A 478 -32.31 4.50 -6.54
N SER A 479 -32.24 5.82 -6.45
CA SER A 479 -31.36 6.64 -7.28
C SER A 479 -31.29 8.10 -6.78
N SER A 480 -30.80 8.30 -5.56
CA SER A 480 -30.54 9.65 -5.06
C SER A 480 -29.35 10.26 -5.78
N ARG A 481 -29.57 11.39 -6.46
CA ARG A 481 -28.51 12.12 -7.16
C ARG A 481 -27.52 12.70 -6.17
N ILE A 482 -26.23 12.42 -6.38
CA ILE A 482 -25.13 12.97 -5.59
C ILE A 482 -24.85 14.40 -6.06
N THR A 483 -24.78 15.34 -5.11
CA THR A 483 -24.52 16.77 -5.37
C THR A 483 -23.12 17.21 -4.93
N SER A 484 -22.33 16.33 -4.32
CA SER A 484 -20.94 16.60 -3.95
C SER A 484 -20.11 16.96 -5.18
N PRO A 485 -19.15 17.92 -5.09
CA PRO A 485 -18.31 18.33 -6.21
C PRO A 485 -17.52 17.17 -6.82
N ASN A 486 -17.16 17.27 -8.12
CA ASN A 486 -16.26 16.32 -8.75
C ASN A 486 -14.91 16.34 -8.03
N ALA A 487 -14.41 15.15 -7.67
CA ALA A 487 -13.14 14.99 -6.97
C ALA A 487 -12.65 13.55 -7.10
N ARG A 488 -11.42 13.26 -6.64
CA ARG A 488 -10.85 11.90 -6.62
C ARG A 488 -11.42 11.04 -5.48
N TYR A 489 -11.73 11.65 -4.34
CA TYR A 489 -12.20 10.92 -3.16
C TYR A 489 -13.64 11.30 -2.83
N ILE A 490 -14.39 10.29 -2.38
CA ILE A 490 -15.76 10.49 -1.88
C ILE A 490 -15.98 9.69 -0.61
N GLN A 491 -16.84 10.19 0.23
CA GLN A 491 -17.29 9.52 1.45
C GLN A 491 -18.80 9.72 1.60
N TRP A 492 -19.49 8.71 2.12
CA TRP A 492 -20.90 8.83 2.49
C TRP A 492 -21.08 8.52 3.97
N ASN A 493 -22.12 9.07 4.55
CA ASN A 493 -22.62 8.66 5.87
C ASN A 493 -24.11 8.35 5.78
N VAL A 494 -24.61 7.63 6.77
CA VAL A 494 -26.02 7.38 6.98
C VAL A 494 -26.38 7.69 8.43
N GLU A 495 -27.44 8.48 8.61
CA GLU A 495 -28.12 8.69 9.89
C GLU A 495 -29.29 7.73 9.95
N MET A 496 -29.37 6.95 11.03
CA MET A 496 -30.39 5.94 11.27
C MET A 496 -31.25 6.39 12.45
N ALA A 497 -32.56 6.40 12.30
CA ALA A 497 -33.48 6.67 13.40
C ALA A 497 -34.44 5.49 13.57
N GLY A 498 -34.58 5.02 14.79
CA GLY A 498 -35.54 3.99 15.21
C GLY A 498 -36.96 4.59 15.36
N ALA A 499 -37.94 3.72 15.45
CA ALA A 499 -39.29 4.14 15.81
C ALA A 499 -39.33 4.68 17.26
N ALA A 500 -40.44 5.33 17.64
CA ALA A 500 -40.59 5.96 18.97
C ALA A 500 -40.12 5.05 20.11
N ALA A 501 -39.54 5.64 21.14
CA ALA A 501 -38.92 4.95 22.28
C ALA A 501 -39.82 3.83 22.83
N GLY A 502 -39.28 2.59 22.84
CA GLY A 502 -39.97 1.42 23.38
C GLY A 502 -40.54 0.44 22.33
N SER A 503 -40.61 0.77 21.05
CA SER A 503 -41.10 -0.13 20.00
C SER A 503 -40.10 -1.25 19.68
N GLY A 504 -38.80 -1.07 19.94
CA GLY A 504 -37.74 -2.02 19.60
C GLY A 504 -37.49 -2.16 18.07
N SER A 505 -38.25 -1.46 17.23
CA SER A 505 -38.07 -1.50 15.79
C SER A 505 -36.93 -0.62 15.35
N THR A 506 -35.99 -1.20 14.61
CA THR A 506 -34.81 -0.50 14.08
C THR A 506 -34.72 -0.69 12.58
N PRO A 507 -34.22 0.31 11.82
CA PRO A 507 -33.93 0.11 10.41
C PRO A 507 -32.72 -0.80 10.26
N MET A 508 -32.72 -1.63 9.19
CA MET A 508 -31.59 -2.50 8.83
C MET A 508 -31.12 -2.17 7.42
N LEU A 509 -29.85 -1.78 7.30
CA LEU A 509 -29.21 -1.47 6.00
C LEU A 509 -28.39 -2.66 5.55
N ASP A 510 -28.67 -3.18 4.34
CA ASP A 510 -28.04 -4.37 3.78
C ASP A 510 -26.87 -4.01 2.83
N SER A 511 -27.06 -3.00 1.97
CA SER A 511 -26.03 -2.60 1.02
C SER A 511 -26.18 -1.16 0.57
N VAL A 512 -25.06 -0.56 0.15
CA VAL A 512 -24.99 0.77 -0.45
C VAL A 512 -24.19 0.68 -1.74
N THR A 513 -24.71 1.24 -2.82
CA THR A 513 -24.06 1.32 -4.13
C THR A 513 -23.98 2.77 -4.56
N LEU A 514 -22.77 3.24 -4.84
CA LEU A 514 -22.49 4.58 -5.36
C LEU A 514 -21.96 4.45 -6.79
N ALA A 515 -22.68 5.04 -7.74
CA ALA A 515 -22.29 5.06 -9.15
C ALA A 515 -21.51 6.35 -9.46
N TYR A 516 -20.41 6.23 -10.22
CA TYR A 516 -19.57 7.35 -10.61
C TYR A 516 -18.93 7.15 -11.98
N LEU A 517 -18.49 8.23 -12.59
CA LEU A 517 -17.80 8.25 -13.87
C LEU A 517 -16.44 8.91 -13.68
N PRO A 518 -15.33 8.15 -13.77
CA PRO A 518 -13.99 8.72 -13.78
C PRO A 518 -13.84 9.73 -14.91
N GLN A 519 -13.21 10.88 -14.65
CA GLN A 519 -12.86 11.84 -15.69
C GLN A 519 -11.57 11.38 -16.36
N ASN A 520 -11.59 11.46 -17.70
CA ASN A 520 -10.44 11.11 -18.48
C ASN A 520 -9.29 12.11 -18.29
N SER A 521 -8.10 11.63 -17.95
CA SER A 521 -6.86 12.38 -17.84
C SER A 521 -6.11 12.36 -19.16
N PRO A 522 -5.38 13.41 -19.55
CA PRO A 522 -4.58 13.38 -20.76
C PRO A 522 -3.38 12.42 -20.59
N PRO A 523 -2.97 11.74 -21.68
CA PRO A 523 -1.72 10.98 -21.69
C PRO A 523 -0.51 11.88 -21.44
N VAL A 524 0.64 11.28 -21.10
CA VAL A 524 1.90 11.98 -20.87
C VAL A 524 2.98 11.40 -21.78
N VAL A 525 3.55 12.20 -22.67
CA VAL A 525 4.74 11.82 -23.44
C VAL A 525 5.98 12.28 -22.68
N ARG A 526 6.78 11.33 -22.19
CA ARG A 526 7.92 11.60 -21.28
C ARG A 526 9.21 11.92 -22.03
N SER A 527 9.46 11.18 -23.12
CA SER A 527 10.70 11.34 -23.89
C SER A 527 10.50 10.93 -25.35
N ILE A 528 11.33 11.53 -26.21
CA ILE A 528 11.52 11.12 -27.61
C ILE A 528 13.03 10.98 -27.80
N SER A 529 13.46 9.85 -28.33
CA SER A 529 14.84 9.59 -28.74
C SER A 529 14.86 9.31 -30.22
N VAL A 530 15.77 9.99 -30.94
CA VAL A 530 15.97 9.80 -32.35
C VAL A 530 17.43 9.47 -32.58
N SER A 531 17.70 8.38 -33.28
CA SER A 531 19.05 7.95 -33.65
C SER A 531 19.10 7.50 -35.07
N THR A 532 20.24 7.75 -35.74
CA THR A 532 20.56 7.18 -37.07
C THR A 532 21.43 5.95 -36.85
N GLN A 533 21.07 4.84 -37.49
CA GLN A 533 21.80 3.58 -37.40
C GLN A 533 22.01 3.01 -38.79
N ALA A 534 23.19 2.42 -39.05
CA ALA A 534 23.38 1.61 -40.24
C ALA A 534 22.45 0.39 -40.17
N ALA A 535 21.71 0.12 -41.22
CA ALA A 535 20.84 -1.04 -41.33
C ALA A 535 21.68 -2.31 -41.13
N GLN A 536 21.42 -3.06 -40.06
CA GLN A 536 22.07 -4.37 -39.87
C GLN A 536 21.54 -5.36 -40.89
N ALA A 537 22.40 -5.74 -41.84
CA ALA A 537 22.16 -6.87 -42.73
C ALA A 537 22.06 -8.16 -41.90
N GLY A 538 20.84 -8.66 -41.69
CA GLY A 538 20.60 -10.04 -41.29
C GLY A 538 20.57 -10.33 -39.80
N ALA A 539 19.47 -10.03 -39.12
CA ALA A 539 18.97 -10.82 -38.00
C ALA A 539 17.50 -11.16 -38.26
N SER A 540 17.25 -12.36 -38.75
CA SER A 540 15.90 -12.91 -38.87
C SER A 540 15.29 -13.05 -37.48
N LYS A 541 14.41 -12.13 -37.08
CA LYS A 541 13.46 -12.36 -35.96
C LYS A 541 12.26 -13.08 -36.53
N THR A 542 12.15 -14.36 -36.18
CA THR A 542 10.90 -15.08 -36.24
C THR A 542 9.91 -14.42 -35.26
N SER A 543 8.96 -13.66 -35.77
CA SER A 543 7.67 -13.46 -35.13
C SER A 543 6.64 -13.01 -36.18
N ALA A 544 5.54 -13.72 -36.15
CA ALA A 544 4.21 -13.56 -36.70
C ALA A 544 3.97 -12.47 -37.80
N ALA A 545 3.51 -12.98 -38.92
CA ALA A 545 2.94 -12.37 -40.09
C ALA A 545 2.36 -10.94 -39.95
N ALA A 546 3.06 -9.97 -40.56
CA ALA A 546 2.48 -8.79 -41.15
C ALA A 546 2.82 -8.77 -42.64
N PRO A 547 1.99 -8.22 -43.51
CA PRO A 547 2.16 -8.35 -44.95
C PRO A 547 3.44 -7.66 -45.45
N ALA A 548 4.25 -8.40 -46.19
CA ALA A 548 5.48 -7.94 -46.82
C ALA A 548 5.24 -6.71 -47.66
N SER A 549 5.85 -5.59 -47.28
CA SER A 549 6.13 -4.52 -48.23
C SER A 549 7.26 -5.02 -49.12
N THR A 550 6.96 -5.22 -50.41
CA THR A 550 7.88 -5.65 -51.42
C THR A 550 8.97 -4.59 -51.62
N ALA A 551 10.13 -4.83 -51.01
CA ALA A 551 11.36 -4.21 -51.48
C ALA A 551 11.63 -4.82 -52.87
N ALA A 552 11.53 -4.00 -53.93
CA ALA A 552 11.81 -4.41 -55.28
C ALA A 552 13.29 -4.79 -55.41
N ALA A 553 13.55 -6.09 -55.38
CA ALA A 553 14.84 -6.60 -55.80
C ALA A 553 14.85 -6.62 -57.35
N TYR A 554 15.65 -5.74 -57.96
CA TYR A 554 15.91 -5.82 -59.41
C TYR A 554 16.96 -6.89 -59.64
N SER A 555 16.58 -7.99 -60.31
CA SER A 555 17.50 -8.96 -60.85
C SER A 555 17.77 -8.59 -62.34
N VAL A 556 19.02 -8.32 -62.65
CA VAL A 556 19.45 -8.18 -64.07
C VAL A 556 19.96 -9.52 -64.52
N THR A 557 19.20 -10.21 -65.36
CA THR A 557 19.67 -11.42 -66.06
C THR A 557 20.38 -10.97 -67.37
N VAL A 558 21.68 -11.15 -67.43
CA VAL A 558 22.43 -11.04 -68.69
C VAL A 558 22.36 -12.39 -69.35
N GLY A 559 21.53 -12.53 -70.36
CA GLY A 559 21.45 -13.71 -71.17
C GLY A 559 22.49 -13.61 -72.32
N ASP A 560 23.43 -14.53 -72.33
CA ASP A 560 24.32 -14.73 -73.51
C ASP A 560 23.65 -15.75 -74.40
N THR A 561 23.34 -15.30 -75.66
CA THR A 561 22.77 -16.14 -76.69
C THR A 561 23.91 -16.76 -77.50
N ALA A 562 24.29 -17.97 -77.22
CA ALA A 562 24.84 -18.90 -78.19
C ALA A 562 24.84 -20.35 -77.63
N ASP A 563 24.10 -21.16 -78.43
CA ASP A 563 24.19 -22.61 -78.62
C ASP A 563 24.14 -23.64 -77.46
N ALA A 564 23.21 -24.48 -77.71
CA ALA A 564 22.81 -25.77 -77.25
C ALA A 564 23.82 -26.71 -76.60
N SER A 565 23.27 -27.45 -75.68
CA SER A 565 23.66 -28.73 -75.07
C SER A 565 24.67 -28.68 -73.92
N ALA A 566 24.17 -28.76 -72.73
CA ALA A 566 24.48 -29.77 -71.77
C ALA A 566 24.10 -29.29 -70.32
N THR A 567 23.35 -30.13 -69.65
CA THR A 567 23.34 -30.39 -68.21
C THR A 567 23.48 -29.20 -67.26
N SER A 568 22.37 -28.95 -66.54
CA SER A 568 22.20 -28.11 -65.38
C SER A 568 23.41 -27.94 -64.45
N ALA A 569 24.03 -26.78 -64.55
CA ALA A 569 24.72 -26.17 -63.41
C ALA A 569 24.10 -24.80 -63.23
N GLY A 570 23.53 -24.55 -62.06
CA GLY A 570 22.83 -23.31 -61.76
C GLY A 570 23.67 -22.07 -62.05
N THR A 571 23.10 -21.14 -62.78
CA THR A 571 23.69 -19.81 -63.08
C THR A 571 23.87 -19.07 -61.72
N PRO A 572 25.05 -18.60 -61.39
CA PRO A 572 25.23 -17.81 -60.18
C PRO A 572 24.49 -16.47 -60.35
N THR A 573 23.45 -16.29 -59.60
CA THR A 573 22.77 -15.01 -59.51
C THR A 573 23.68 -14.06 -58.72
N GLN A 574 24.33 -13.14 -59.40
CA GLN A 574 25.02 -12.04 -58.72
C GLN A 574 23.98 -11.06 -58.21
N THR A 575 23.75 -11.15 -56.90
CA THR A 575 22.99 -10.13 -56.20
C THR A 575 23.91 -8.95 -55.95
N LEU A 576 23.67 -7.81 -56.62
CA LEU A 576 24.30 -6.57 -56.24
C LEU A 576 23.83 -6.21 -54.84
N ALA A 577 24.67 -6.42 -53.87
CA ALA A 577 24.39 -5.97 -52.50
C ALA A 577 24.35 -4.44 -52.49
N ARG A 578 23.18 -3.88 -52.32
CA ARG A 578 23.02 -2.44 -52.02
C ARG A 578 23.71 -2.20 -50.70
N THR A 579 24.55 -1.18 -50.61
CA THR A 579 25.12 -0.70 -49.32
C THR A 579 23.96 -0.50 -48.36
N ALA A 580 24.08 -1.02 -47.15
CA ALA A 580 23.02 -0.92 -46.16
C ALA A 580 22.63 0.54 -45.95
N ALA A 581 21.41 0.90 -46.36
CA ALA A 581 20.88 2.25 -46.20
C ALA A 581 20.85 2.59 -44.69
N GLN A 582 21.19 3.83 -44.36
CA GLN A 582 21.01 4.32 -42.98
C GLN A 582 19.52 4.31 -42.62
N GLN A 583 19.23 4.04 -41.37
CA GLN A 583 17.87 4.06 -40.83
C GLN A 583 17.76 5.10 -39.72
N ILE A 584 16.65 5.82 -39.68
CA ILE A 584 16.24 6.70 -38.59
C ILE A 584 15.35 5.90 -37.71
N VAL A 585 15.76 5.73 -36.44
CA VAL A 585 14.98 5.07 -35.41
C VAL A 585 14.45 6.13 -34.43
N ILE A 586 13.14 6.28 -34.38
CA ILE A 586 12.42 7.20 -33.49
C ILE A 586 11.74 6.34 -32.42
N THR A 587 12.07 6.52 -31.16
CA THR A 587 11.44 5.85 -30.03
C THR A 587 10.90 6.88 -29.04
N TRP A 588 9.84 6.54 -28.34
CA TRP A 588 9.27 7.42 -27.32
C TRP A 588 8.74 6.62 -26.15
N GLN A 589 8.62 7.32 -25.02
CA GLN A 589 7.96 6.80 -23.83
C GLN A 589 6.74 7.66 -23.55
N ALA A 590 5.60 7.00 -23.42
CA ALA A 590 4.35 7.64 -23.08
C ALA A 590 3.51 6.72 -22.20
N ASP A 591 2.83 7.31 -21.23
CA ASP A 591 1.93 6.63 -20.31
C ASP A 591 0.60 7.36 -20.29
N ASP A 592 -0.44 6.64 -19.89
CA ASP A 592 -1.74 7.21 -19.58
C ASP A 592 -2.02 7.01 -18.08
N PRO A 593 -2.38 8.08 -17.32
CA PRO A 593 -2.70 7.97 -15.89
C PRO A 593 -3.89 7.06 -15.58
N ASP A 594 -4.82 6.93 -16.53
CA ASP A 594 -6.03 6.11 -16.39
C ASP A 594 -5.83 4.68 -16.93
N GLY A 595 -4.63 4.40 -17.48
CA GLY A 595 -4.27 3.10 -18.06
C GLY A 595 -4.88 2.85 -19.43
N ASP A 596 -5.28 3.90 -20.13
CA ASP A 596 -5.89 3.83 -21.45
C ASP A 596 -4.89 3.42 -22.53
N ARG A 597 -5.41 2.79 -23.59
CA ARG A 597 -4.61 2.44 -24.76
C ARG A 597 -4.32 3.67 -25.59
N LEU A 598 -3.03 3.88 -25.88
CA LEU A 598 -2.58 5.03 -26.62
C LEU A 598 -2.41 4.74 -28.12
N LEU A 599 -2.81 5.70 -28.93
CA LEU A 599 -2.47 5.80 -30.35
C LEU A 599 -1.51 6.96 -30.55
N TYR A 600 -0.51 6.74 -31.40
CA TYR A 600 0.51 7.75 -31.67
C TYR A 600 0.45 8.25 -33.09
N ASN A 601 0.62 9.56 -33.24
CA ASN A 601 0.87 10.21 -34.53
C ASN A 601 2.25 10.86 -34.46
N VAL A 602 3.10 10.56 -35.43
CA VAL A 602 4.43 11.13 -35.54
C VAL A 602 4.45 12.12 -36.67
N TYR A 603 4.94 13.32 -36.36
CA TYR A 603 5.10 14.43 -37.32
C TYR A 603 6.57 14.81 -37.38
N PHE A 604 6.96 15.44 -38.52
CA PHE A 604 8.28 16.02 -38.69
C PHE A 604 8.18 17.41 -39.29
N ARG A 605 9.21 18.20 -39.13
CA ARG A 605 9.46 19.44 -39.85
C ARG A 605 10.97 19.70 -39.99
N ALA A 606 11.40 20.31 -41.05
CA ALA A 606 12.75 20.84 -41.17
C ALA A 606 12.93 22.09 -40.30
N ASP A 607 14.17 22.44 -39.96
CA ASP A 607 14.50 23.58 -39.07
C ASP A 607 14.04 24.93 -39.67
N ASP A 608 14.09 25.06 -40.95
CA ASP A 608 13.65 26.24 -41.75
C ASP A 608 12.14 26.29 -42.01
N GLN A 609 11.39 25.25 -41.62
CA GLN A 609 9.95 25.14 -41.83
C GLN A 609 9.18 25.39 -40.56
N ILE A 610 8.02 26.03 -40.68
CA ILE A 610 7.10 26.26 -39.57
C ILE A 610 6.05 25.13 -39.48
N GLN A 611 5.68 24.56 -40.62
CA GLN A 611 4.57 23.64 -40.76
C GLN A 611 4.98 22.20 -40.44
N TRP A 612 4.20 21.51 -39.61
CA TRP A 612 4.39 20.10 -39.25
C TRP A 612 3.75 19.21 -40.34
N MET A 613 4.49 18.25 -40.84
CA MET A 613 4.00 17.25 -41.79
C MET A 613 3.79 15.90 -41.08
N PRO A 614 2.71 15.17 -41.37
CA PRO A 614 2.50 13.86 -40.82
C PRO A 614 3.49 12.85 -41.41
N LEU A 615 4.19 12.12 -40.56
CA LEU A 615 5.11 11.07 -40.95
C LEU A 615 4.45 9.69 -40.89
N ARG A 616 3.80 9.38 -39.78
CA ARG A 616 2.97 8.19 -39.60
C ARG A 616 1.86 8.51 -38.61
N THR A 617 0.72 7.87 -38.79
CA THR A 617 -0.46 8.08 -37.97
C THR A 617 -1.02 6.74 -37.50
N ASN A 618 -1.72 6.75 -36.33
CA ASN A 618 -2.39 5.59 -35.73
C ASN A 618 -1.44 4.44 -35.39
N LEU A 619 -0.23 4.75 -34.94
CA LEU A 619 0.72 3.77 -34.47
C LEU A 619 0.27 3.28 -33.06
N ARG A 620 0.47 2.01 -32.78
CA ARG A 620 0.27 1.40 -31.44
C ARG A 620 1.59 1.10 -30.75
N ASP A 621 2.63 0.92 -31.54
CA ASP A 621 3.98 0.72 -31.03
C ASP A 621 4.61 2.07 -30.67
N ASN A 622 5.52 2.06 -29.72
CA ASN A 622 6.26 3.23 -29.26
C ASN A 622 7.58 3.45 -30.00
N SER A 623 7.67 2.95 -31.24
CA SER A 623 8.83 3.08 -32.10
C SER A 623 8.43 3.20 -33.55
N LEU A 624 9.24 3.92 -34.33
CA LEU A 624 9.12 4.06 -35.79
C LEU A 624 10.51 3.98 -36.39
N ILE A 625 10.65 3.11 -37.40
CA ILE A 625 11.89 2.96 -38.18
C ILE A 625 11.63 3.41 -39.60
N LEU A 626 12.49 4.25 -40.13
CA LEU A 626 12.44 4.80 -41.49
C LEU A 626 13.80 4.65 -42.15
N ASP A 627 13.83 4.50 -43.46
CA ASP A 627 15.06 4.66 -44.22
C ASP A 627 15.46 6.15 -44.22
N ALA A 628 16.73 6.46 -44.04
CA ALA A 628 17.18 7.84 -43.89
C ALA A 628 17.01 8.66 -45.19
N ASP A 629 17.04 7.99 -46.34
CA ASP A 629 16.87 8.59 -47.68
C ASP A 629 15.44 9.11 -47.96
N VAL A 630 14.50 8.88 -47.03
CA VAL A 630 13.14 9.46 -47.10
C VAL A 630 13.16 10.96 -46.79
N LEU A 631 14.17 11.45 -46.06
CA LEU A 631 14.36 12.85 -45.71
C LEU A 631 15.62 13.39 -46.39
N ALA A 632 15.55 14.59 -46.95
CA ALA A 632 16.72 15.28 -47.49
C ALA A 632 17.68 15.70 -46.37
N ASP A 633 18.94 15.99 -46.71
CA ASP A 633 19.92 16.48 -45.77
C ASP A 633 19.46 17.77 -45.10
N GLY A 634 19.65 17.85 -43.76
CA GLY A 634 19.25 19.00 -42.99
C GLY A 634 18.94 18.67 -41.53
N LYS A 635 18.58 19.70 -40.76
CA LYS A 635 18.13 19.54 -39.35
C LYS A 635 16.63 19.40 -39.31
N TYR A 636 16.18 18.39 -38.59
CA TYR A 636 14.76 18.05 -38.44
C TYR A 636 14.34 17.95 -36.96
N TYR A 637 13.10 18.27 -36.69
CA TYR A 637 12.41 18.03 -35.44
C TYR A 637 11.33 16.98 -35.66
N PHE A 638 11.16 16.10 -34.69
CA PHE A 638 10.11 15.10 -34.68
C PHE A 638 9.16 15.39 -33.50
N ARG A 639 7.88 15.29 -33.74
CA ARG A 639 6.84 15.49 -32.76
C ARG A 639 5.98 14.24 -32.66
N VAL A 640 5.86 13.70 -31.46
CA VAL A 640 4.95 12.60 -31.14
C VAL A 640 3.73 13.17 -30.44
N VAL A 641 2.56 12.84 -30.95
CA VAL A 641 1.25 13.12 -30.35
C VAL A 641 0.67 11.79 -29.89
N ALA A 642 0.48 11.63 -28.58
CA ALA A 642 -0.21 10.49 -27.99
C ALA A 642 -1.67 10.84 -27.77
N SER A 643 -2.58 9.94 -28.11
CA SER A 643 -4.03 10.12 -27.96
C SER A 643 -4.65 8.87 -27.37
N ASP A 644 -5.53 9.02 -26.39
CA ASP A 644 -6.30 7.97 -25.71
C ASP A 644 -7.65 7.65 -26.41
N ARG A 645 -7.85 8.16 -27.62
CA ARG A 645 -9.10 8.05 -28.37
C ARG A 645 -9.57 6.63 -28.69
N GLU A 646 -8.68 5.62 -28.55
CA GLU A 646 -9.06 4.22 -28.72
C GLU A 646 -9.90 3.73 -27.54
N SER A 647 -9.67 4.29 -26.35
CA SER A 647 -10.39 3.93 -25.10
C SER A 647 -11.51 4.90 -24.76
N ASN A 648 -11.50 6.12 -25.33
CA ASN A 648 -12.41 7.20 -24.97
C ASN A 648 -13.25 7.70 -26.14
N PRO A 649 -14.52 8.06 -25.89
CA PRO A 649 -15.35 8.72 -26.92
C PRO A 649 -14.74 10.03 -27.38
N PRO A 650 -15.00 10.48 -28.63
CA PRO A 650 -14.40 11.71 -29.18
C PRO A 650 -14.59 12.96 -28.34
N ALA A 651 -15.68 13.05 -27.56
CA ALA A 651 -15.99 14.21 -26.72
C ALA A 651 -15.11 14.27 -25.46
N THR A 652 -14.52 13.15 -25.03
CA THR A 652 -13.73 13.04 -23.80
C THR A 652 -12.29 12.63 -24.06
N ALA A 653 -11.96 12.16 -25.28
CA ALA A 653 -10.61 11.82 -25.66
C ALA A 653 -9.65 13.00 -25.48
N ARG A 654 -8.44 12.70 -25.03
CA ARG A 654 -7.38 13.66 -24.72
C ARG A 654 -6.13 13.35 -25.53
N GLU A 655 -5.29 14.37 -25.68
CA GLU A 655 -4.03 14.26 -26.40
C GLU A 655 -2.93 15.00 -25.65
N ALA A 656 -1.71 14.46 -25.76
CA ALA A 656 -0.50 15.14 -25.34
C ALA A 656 0.58 15.01 -26.41
N GLN A 657 1.50 15.96 -26.45
CA GLN A 657 2.56 15.98 -27.44
C GLN A 657 3.90 16.35 -26.85
N LEU A 658 4.96 15.85 -27.47
CA LEU A 658 6.33 16.24 -27.18
C LEU A 658 7.09 16.41 -28.49
N THR A 659 8.05 17.33 -28.54
CA THR A 659 8.93 17.56 -29.68
C THR A 659 10.36 17.13 -29.30
N SER A 660 11.07 16.45 -30.19
CA SER A 660 12.46 16.05 -30.02
C SER A 660 13.42 17.24 -30.02
N ALA A 661 14.65 17.03 -29.56
CA ALA A 661 15.77 17.87 -29.94
C ALA A 661 15.97 17.82 -31.46
N PRO A 662 16.62 18.83 -32.07
CA PRO A 662 16.94 18.81 -33.50
C PRO A 662 17.89 17.65 -33.81
N VAL A 663 17.63 16.96 -34.91
CA VAL A 663 18.41 15.83 -35.41
C VAL A 663 18.95 16.17 -36.80
N LEU A 664 20.25 16.01 -37.00
CA LEU A 664 20.87 16.15 -38.31
C LEU A 664 20.64 14.87 -39.10
N ILE A 665 20.06 15.00 -40.27
CA ILE A 665 19.99 13.96 -41.29
C ILE A 665 21.01 14.32 -42.37
N ASP A 666 21.87 13.38 -42.69
CA ASP A 666 22.92 13.53 -43.66
C ASP A 666 23.07 12.22 -44.44
N ASN A 667 22.74 12.26 -45.71
CA ASN A 667 22.78 11.11 -46.63
C ASN A 667 23.86 11.29 -47.70
N THR A 668 24.60 12.40 -47.65
CA THR A 668 25.57 12.79 -48.70
C THR A 668 26.96 12.33 -48.28
N PRO A 669 27.65 11.49 -49.09
CA PRO A 669 29.02 11.08 -48.80
C PRO A 669 30.02 12.22 -48.99
N PRO A 670 31.09 12.27 -48.19
CA PRO A 670 32.18 13.22 -48.37
C PRO A 670 32.79 13.17 -49.75
N VAL A 671 33.13 14.32 -50.32
CA VAL A 671 33.82 14.44 -51.62
C VAL A 671 35.33 14.54 -51.37
N ILE A 672 36.08 13.65 -52.03
CA ILE A 672 37.56 13.62 -51.93
C ILE A 672 38.15 14.21 -53.20
N SER A 673 38.90 15.28 -53.07
CA SER A 673 39.61 15.97 -54.14
C SER A 673 41.12 15.71 -54.05
N ILE A 674 41.66 14.88 -54.92
CA ILE A 674 43.09 14.54 -54.92
C ILE A 674 43.85 15.58 -55.73
N GLY A 675 44.90 16.15 -55.11
CA GLY A 675 45.81 17.10 -55.77
C GLY A 675 46.83 16.42 -56.72
N ALA A 676 47.75 17.20 -57.26
CA ALA A 676 48.79 16.68 -58.08
C ALA A 676 49.81 15.83 -57.34
N VAL A 677 50.13 14.64 -57.84
CA VAL A 677 51.17 13.76 -57.24
C VAL A 677 52.55 14.35 -57.60
N ARG A 678 53.40 14.47 -56.59
CA ARG A 678 54.78 14.87 -56.72
C ARG A 678 55.73 13.72 -56.45
N TYR A 679 56.63 13.45 -57.31
CA TYR A 679 57.65 12.40 -57.13
C TYR A 679 58.99 13.07 -56.77
N ALA A 680 59.55 12.69 -55.65
CA ALA A 680 60.85 13.17 -55.14
C ALA A 680 61.54 12.10 -54.35
N ASN A 681 62.85 11.90 -54.58
CA ASN A 681 63.69 11.00 -53.79
C ASN A 681 63.16 9.56 -53.67
N GLY A 682 62.50 9.04 -54.69
CA GLY A 682 61.95 7.66 -54.69
C GLY A 682 60.68 7.49 -53.82
N ALA A 683 60.03 8.60 -53.53
CA ALA A 683 58.72 8.62 -52.85
C ALA A 683 57.69 9.36 -53.67
N ALA A 684 56.43 8.89 -53.61
CA ALA A 684 55.27 9.65 -54.13
C ALA A 684 54.66 10.43 -53.00
N HIS A 685 54.55 11.74 -53.15
CA HIS A 685 53.89 12.63 -52.23
C HIS A 685 52.52 13.02 -52.78
N ILE A 686 51.45 12.70 -52.07
CA ILE A 686 50.06 12.89 -52.46
C ILE A 686 49.38 13.73 -51.43
N GLU A 687 48.78 14.84 -51.85
CA GLU A 687 47.92 15.67 -50.99
C GLU A 687 46.49 15.57 -51.52
N TRP A 688 45.54 15.52 -50.60
CA TRP A 688 44.10 15.60 -50.93
C TRP A 688 43.33 16.34 -49.90
N GLU A 689 42.14 16.77 -50.25
CA GLU A 689 41.15 17.38 -49.38
C GLU A 689 39.90 16.49 -49.40
N ALA A 690 39.36 16.16 -48.24
CA ALA A 690 38.04 15.58 -48.09
C ALA A 690 37.10 16.65 -47.54
N ALA A 691 35.94 16.80 -48.14
CA ALA A 691 34.96 17.81 -47.73
C ALA A 691 33.57 17.22 -47.73
N ASP A 692 32.79 17.57 -46.71
CA ASP A 692 31.37 17.30 -46.55
C ASP A 692 30.63 18.59 -46.24
N ASP A 693 29.45 18.79 -46.84
CA ASP A 693 28.70 20.04 -46.67
C ASP A 693 27.71 19.99 -45.49
N ALA A 694 27.38 18.81 -44.99
CA ALA A 694 26.34 18.59 -43.96
C ALA A 694 26.93 18.23 -42.60
N SER A 695 27.98 17.41 -42.54
CA SER A 695 28.53 16.90 -41.28
C SER A 695 30.05 16.90 -41.24
N ALA A 696 30.64 16.79 -40.06
CA ALA A 696 32.09 16.71 -39.89
C ALA A 696 32.62 15.35 -40.31
N LEU A 697 33.81 15.34 -40.88
CA LEU A 697 34.55 14.13 -41.17
C LEU A 697 34.95 13.42 -39.85
N ARG A 698 34.97 12.10 -39.89
CA ARG A 698 35.30 11.27 -38.73
C ARG A 698 36.49 10.35 -38.96
N ARG A 699 36.70 9.91 -40.23
CA ARG A 699 37.73 8.95 -40.58
C ARG A 699 38.17 9.15 -42.02
N CYS A 700 39.46 9.02 -42.24
CA CYS A 700 40.03 8.90 -43.57
C CYS A 700 41.04 7.76 -43.58
N GLU A 701 41.03 6.98 -44.67
CA GLU A 701 41.88 5.82 -44.86
C GLU A 701 42.28 5.66 -46.31
N TYR A 702 43.42 5.01 -46.58
CA TYR A 702 43.83 4.68 -47.93
C TYR A 702 44.11 3.16 -48.06
N SER A 703 44.01 2.65 -49.24
CA SER A 703 44.43 1.32 -49.64
C SER A 703 45.29 1.43 -50.92
N LEU A 704 46.44 0.78 -50.91
CA LEU A 704 47.36 0.69 -52.05
C LEU A 704 47.25 -0.72 -52.66
N ASP A 705 47.03 -0.80 -53.97
CA ASP A 705 46.95 -2.06 -54.73
C ASP A 705 46.00 -3.10 -54.13
N ALA A 706 44.83 -2.64 -53.70
CA ALA A 706 43.81 -3.43 -53.03
C ALA A 706 44.31 -4.11 -51.71
N GLY A 707 45.32 -3.55 -51.05
CA GLY A 707 45.82 -4.00 -49.75
C GLY A 707 44.89 -3.57 -48.61
N GLU A 708 45.32 -3.78 -47.37
CA GLU A 708 44.57 -3.38 -46.18
C GLU A 708 44.35 -1.84 -46.12
N TRP A 709 43.27 -1.46 -45.49
CA TRP A 709 42.97 -0.06 -45.25
C TRP A 709 43.85 0.51 -44.12
N VAL A 710 44.58 1.55 -44.41
CA VAL A 710 45.47 2.23 -43.49
C VAL A 710 44.85 3.56 -43.06
N PRO A 711 44.64 3.78 -41.76
CA PRO A 711 44.07 5.03 -41.27
C PRO A 711 45.04 6.20 -41.46
N MET A 712 44.47 7.38 -41.76
CA MET A 712 45.19 8.63 -41.95
C MET A 712 44.81 9.64 -40.90
N GLU A 713 45.75 10.46 -40.48
CA GLU A 713 45.51 11.65 -39.66
C GLU A 713 45.38 12.87 -40.58
N ALA A 714 44.57 13.85 -40.19
CA ALA A 714 44.47 15.13 -40.89
C ALA A 714 45.78 15.92 -40.74
N ALA A 715 45.97 16.90 -41.59
CA ALA A 715 47.20 17.72 -41.58
C ALA A 715 47.38 18.53 -40.26
N ASP A 716 46.34 18.82 -39.53
CA ASP A 716 46.34 19.44 -38.21
C ASP A 716 46.36 18.43 -37.04
N GLY A 717 46.27 17.12 -37.34
CA GLY A 717 46.33 16.02 -36.38
C GLY A 717 45.02 15.51 -35.86
N VAL A 718 43.85 16.13 -36.20
CA VAL A 718 42.52 15.72 -35.74
C VAL A 718 41.53 15.76 -36.90
N ILE A 719 40.68 14.74 -37.01
CA ILE A 719 39.61 14.72 -38.02
C ILE A 719 38.28 15.07 -37.31
N ASP A 720 37.90 16.35 -37.30
CA ASP A 720 36.71 16.85 -36.61
C ASP A 720 35.97 17.96 -37.34
N SER A 721 36.44 18.36 -38.53
CA SER A 721 35.88 19.43 -39.34
C SER A 721 35.14 18.90 -40.57
N PRO A 722 34.19 19.67 -41.14
CA PRO A 722 33.55 19.31 -42.38
C PRO A 722 34.52 19.26 -43.57
N ARG A 723 35.71 19.87 -43.45
CA ARG A 723 36.74 19.94 -44.51
C ARG A 723 38.11 19.72 -43.92
N GLU A 724 38.78 18.64 -44.36
CA GLU A 724 40.08 18.23 -43.86
C GLU A 724 41.08 18.01 -44.98
N LYS A 725 42.34 18.31 -44.71
CA LYS A 725 43.47 18.09 -45.58
C LYS A 725 44.34 16.94 -45.13
N PHE A 726 44.79 16.18 -46.03
CA PHE A 726 45.63 14.99 -45.78
C PHE A 726 46.85 15.02 -46.69
N ALA A 727 47.96 14.46 -46.19
CA ALA A 727 49.19 14.28 -46.97
C ALA A 727 49.76 12.88 -46.72
N LEU A 728 50.19 12.20 -47.74
CA LEU A 728 50.71 10.85 -47.70
C LEU A 728 52.04 10.78 -48.49
N ASP A 729 53.09 10.25 -47.85
CA ASP A 729 54.38 9.94 -48.46
C ASP A 729 54.55 8.42 -48.61
N LEU A 730 54.40 7.93 -49.79
CA LEU A 730 54.61 6.50 -50.13
C LEU A 730 56.02 6.30 -50.59
N LYS A 731 56.84 5.55 -49.78
CA LYS A 731 58.23 5.23 -50.08
C LYS A 731 58.37 3.78 -50.56
N GLY A 732 59.29 3.52 -51.48
CA GLY A 732 59.64 2.16 -51.90
C GLY A 732 58.57 1.50 -52.78
N LEU A 733 57.86 2.30 -53.59
CA LEU A 733 56.97 1.78 -54.62
C LEU A 733 57.80 0.98 -55.63
N ALA A 734 57.29 -0.18 -56.04
CA ALA A 734 57.89 -0.97 -57.11
C ALA A 734 57.79 -0.22 -58.43
N ALA A 735 58.57 -0.57 -59.46
CA ALA A 735 58.42 0.00 -60.80
C ALA A 735 57.14 -0.52 -61.44
N GLY A 736 56.24 0.40 -61.82
CA GLY A 736 54.93 0.08 -62.43
C GLY A 736 53.82 1.00 -61.99
N GLU A 737 52.62 0.68 -62.46
CA GLU A 737 51.42 1.43 -62.08
C GLU A 737 50.87 0.87 -60.73
N HIS A 738 50.60 1.73 -59.78
CA HIS A 738 50.01 1.43 -58.51
C HIS A 738 48.67 2.12 -58.33
N LEU A 739 47.64 1.40 -57.84
CA LEU A 739 46.32 1.96 -57.58
C LEU A 739 46.19 2.39 -56.13
N LEU A 740 46.13 3.69 -55.90
CA LEU A 740 45.78 4.25 -54.60
C LEU A 740 44.29 4.55 -54.55
N VAL A 741 43.59 4.00 -53.55
CA VAL A 741 42.20 4.27 -53.26
C VAL A 741 42.12 4.95 -51.88
N ILE A 742 41.40 6.07 -51.80
CA ILE A 742 41.18 6.82 -50.57
C ILE A 742 39.68 6.77 -50.23
N ARG A 743 39.38 6.55 -48.97
CA ARG A 743 38.02 6.67 -48.47
C ARG A 743 37.96 7.61 -47.27
N ALA A 744 36.94 8.45 -47.23
CA ALA A 744 36.63 9.29 -46.10
C ALA A 744 35.21 9.01 -45.65
N ALA A 745 35.01 8.96 -44.35
CA ALA A 745 33.69 8.81 -43.74
C ALA A 745 33.40 10.03 -42.85
N ASP A 746 32.16 10.50 -42.91
CA ASP A 746 31.61 11.57 -42.10
C ASP A 746 31.09 11.07 -40.74
N SER A 747 30.51 11.94 -39.93
CA SER A 747 29.91 11.62 -38.64
C SER A 747 28.57 10.88 -38.78
N ALA A 748 27.94 10.93 -39.92
CA ALA A 748 26.73 10.16 -40.27
C ALA A 748 27.07 8.77 -40.87
N ASN A 749 28.37 8.43 -41.02
CA ASN A 749 28.91 7.20 -41.61
C ASN A 749 28.67 7.06 -43.12
N ASN A 750 28.38 8.15 -43.85
CA ASN A 750 28.44 8.11 -45.30
C ASN A 750 29.90 8.02 -45.73
N THR A 751 30.19 7.28 -46.79
CA THR A 751 31.55 7.01 -47.21
C THR A 751 31.77 7.44 -48.64
N GLY A 752 32.67 8.41 -48.82
CA GLY A 752 33.16 8.84 -50.11
C GLY A 752 34.43 8.10 -50.51
N LEU A 753 34.61 7.87 -51.81
CA LEU A 753 35.74 7.15 -52.39
C LEU A 753 36.36 7.95 -53.53
N ALA A 754 37.70 8.01 -53.54
CA ALA A 754 38.44 8.51 -54.70
C ALA A 754 39.60 7.58 -55.02
N LYS A 755 40.05 7.56 -56.24
CA LYS A 755 41.19 6.75 -56.71
C LYS A 755 42.13 7.54 -57.59
N ILE A 756 43.37 7.18 -57.54
CA ILE A 756 44.41 7.69 -58.39
C ILE A 756 45.42 6.61 -58.80
N VAL A 757 45.95 6.63 -60.00
CA VAL A 757 47.00 5.73 -60.43
C VAL A 757 48.33 6.44 -60.33
N LEU A 758 49.22 5.88 -59.50
CA LEU A 758 50.62 6.34 -59.37
C LEU A 758 51.46 5.62 -60.39
N LYS A 759 52.36 6.36 -61.12
CA LYS A 759 53.20 5.84 -62.17
C LYS A 759 54.66 5.96 -61.83
#